data_5b3e44ed636ddaa9da531f1a0f9d8fa4
#
_entry.id   5b3e44ed636ddaa9da531f1a0f9d8fa4
#
_cell.length_a   1.000
_cell.length_b   1.000
_cell.length_c   1.000
_cell.angle_alpha   90.00
_cell.angle_beta   90.00
_cell.angle_gamma   90.00
#
_symmetry.space_group_name_H-M   'P 1'
#
loop_
_entity.id
_entity.type
_entity.pdbx_description
1 polymer ?
#
loop_
_entity_poly.entity_id
_entity_poly.type
_entity_poly.pdbx_seq_one_letter_code
_entity_poly.pdbx_strand_id
1 'polypeptide(L)'
;MHKLMALLLALALLCSGAGFAEEATNGANAAADTAAETPVVLTPAEIALMGRPESAEPTHITVGNTTKVSGDFFTSLWSNNTSDIDVRTMIHGYSPVVWDSQVDFVLDHMVVESVEGAADGANTVYIVNLQQDLVYSDGQTPITAADYVFSYLLCASNEVAQLGAETKQYEHIVGYEEYSSGESDVFSGVRLLSEYSYSITVKGSYQPFFYNYAYLRVNPYPISELAPGCAVADDGDGAYLTSANPEGGEAPFGVELLQETILNEETGYRSHPSLTSGPYTLTAYDAESGQVDFAINPYFKGNYEGVKPVIDTITLVPVLPETMVAQLESGEIDLLNKCVDSDVILGCMALSQQGIDTRNYARLGYGFCAFACEESATQFAAVRQAIAYSFDRDGFIAEYLGSFGIAVYSYYGVGQWMTLAAMGALLPGNAQGEEALAWGEINLDMLNHYDPNPETALSLLIEDGWTLNAAGEPFNPEVDAVRYKEVDGELMPLSIRFAKVEGNDGADLVVEQLSQTLPALGFEFIVEEVPFSEMLADYYRVDGERKYNMNFMATNFANAFDPYYTFITDPSVQGATNTSGIADEELMELAWEMRVTYPGQYLTYEENWLAFIERFNEILPTLPIYSNIYFDFFTDWLQNYEPGTYYSWPVAILYAYYAEPVEEEPLPGLEETPAGDGEIIIID
;
A
#
# COMPACT_ATOMS: atom_id res chain seq x y z
N MET A 1 -9.96 3.38 29.96
CA MET A 1 -9.08 2.22 29.67
C MET A 1 -8.63 2.24 28.21
N HIS A 2 -9.51 2.50 27.23
CA HIS A 2 -9.12 2.53 25.79
C HIS A 2 -8.11 3.61 25.42
N LYS A 3 -8.18 4.82 25.98
CA LYS A 3 -7.15 5.86 25.76
C LYS A 3 -5.77 5.49 26.28
N LEU A 4 -5.68 4.63 27.30
CA LEU A 4 -4.41 4.16 27.87
C LEU A 4 -3.80 3.03 27.04
N MET A 5 -4.64 2.18 26.42
CA MET A 5 -4.17 1.12 25.50
C MET A 5 -3.73 1.67 24.14
N ALA A 6 -4.47 2.65 23.58
CA ALA A 6 -4.02 3.35 22.37
C ALA A 6 -2.70 4.11 22.60
N LEU A 7 -2.53 4.70 23.79
CA LEU A 7 -1.27 5.35 24.18
C LEU A 7 -0.14 4.34 24.40
N LEU A 8 -0.43 3.14 24.90
CA LEU A 8 0.56 2.06 25.07
C LEU A 8 0.94 1.41 23.73
N LEU A 9 0.00 1.28 22.78
CA LEU A 9 0.32 0.84 21.41
C LEU A 9 1.09 1.93 20.63
N ALA A 10 0.73 3.19 20.79
CA ALA A 10 1.50 4.31 20.23
C ALA A 10 2.90 4.38 20.87
N LEU A 11 3.05 4.10 22.17
CA LEU A 11 4.36 4.01 22.83
C LEU A 11 5.17 2.78 22.37
N ALA A 12 4.50 1.66 22.05
CA ALA A 12 5.19 0.48 21.49
C ALA A 12 5.67 0.73 20.06
N LEU A 13 4.92 1.52 19.26
CA LEU A 13 5.35 2.01 17.95
C LEU A 13 6.50 3.04 18.04
N LEU A 14 6.60 3.78 19.15
CA LEU A 14 7.66 4.77 19.39
C LEU A 14 8.95 4.14 19.96
N CYS A 15 8.89 2.93 20.51
CA CYS A 15 10.08 2.25 21.03
C CYS A 15 10.94 1.57 19.95
N SER A 16 10.49 1.54 18.70
CA SER A 16 11.25 0.98 17.58
C SER A 16 12.00 2.01 16.71
N GLY A 17 12.12 3.27 17.14
CA GLY A 17 12.95 4.22 16.38
C GLY A 17 12.65 5.68 16.64
N ALA A 18 12.97 6.22 17.79
CA ALA A 18 13.47 7.60 18.02
C ALA A 18 13.42 7.91 19.52
N GLY A 19 14.57 8.11 20.14
CA GLY A 19 14.65 8.62 21.50
C GLY A 19 14.21 10.07 21.55
N PHE A 20 13.07 10.35 22.20
CA PHE A 20 12.66 11.71 22.51
C PHE A 20 13.19 12.11 23.89
N ALA A 21 13.90 13.24 23.92
CA ALA A 21 14.35 13.89 25.13
C ALA A 21 13.16 14.57 25.84
N GLU A 22 12.90 14.18 27.07
CA GLU A 22 11.97 14.84 27.98
C GLU A 22 12.64 16.09 28.60
N GLU A 23 12.18 17.28 28.27
CA GLU A 23 12.54 18.52 28.98
C GLU A 23 11.72 18.65 30.26
N ALA A 24 12.34 18.38 31.40
CA ALA A 24 11.78 18.73 32.70
C ALA A 24 12.24 20.14 33.10
N THR A 25 11.27 21.03 33.30
CA THR A 25 11.51 22.41 33.77
C THR A 25 11.83 22.50 35.26
N ASN A 26 12.86 23.33 35.53
CA ASN A 26 13.15 24.14 36.74
C ASN A 26 13.78 23.52 37.99
N GLY A 27 14.98 24.01 38.24
CA GLY A 27 15.62 24.05 39.53
C GLY A 27 17.10 24.43 39.45
N ALA A 28 17.39 25.73 39.50
CA ALA A 28 18.75 26.24 39.48
C ALA A 28 19.63 25.65 40.59
N ASN A 29 20.78 25.09 40.23
CA ASN A 29 22.02 25.28 40.96
C ASN A 29 23.23 24.88 40.09
N ALA A 30 24.20 25.77 40.06
CA ALA A 30 25.44 25.65 39.27
C ALA A 30 26.37 24.61 39.89
N ALA A 31 26.83 23.66 39.08
CA ALA A 31 28.18 23.08 39.17
C ALA A 31 28.47 22.19 37.95
N ALA A 32 29.58 22.53 37.29
CA ALA A 32 30.43 21.70 36.46
C ALA A 32 29.83 21.01 35.20
N ASP A 33 30.14 21.65 34.11
CA ASP A 33 30.19 21.21 32.74
C ASP A 33 30.78 19.80 32.55
N THR A 34 29.92 18.81 32.41
CA THR A 34 30.16 17.61 31.62
C THR A 34 28.86 17.40 30.81
N ALA A 35 28.83 17.94 29.60
CA ALA A 35 27.78 17.60 28.63
C ALA A 35 27.84 16.07 28.47
N ALA A 36 26.82 15.37 28.98
CA ALA A 36 26.58 14.01 28.58
C ALA A 36 26.19 14.10 27.09
N GLU A 37 27.07 13.63 26.21
CA GLU A 37 26.76 13.48 24.78
C GLU A 37 25.51 12.58 24.71
N THR A 38 24.44 13.10 24.15
CA THR A 38 23.26 12.28 23.80
C THR A 38 23.80 11.15 22.92
N PRO A 39 23.50 9.88 23.19
CA PRO A 39 23.97 8.80 22.36
C PRO A 39 23.45 9.02 20.94
N VAL A 40 24.33 9.05 19.97
CA VAL A 40 23.98 9.14 18.54
C VAL A 40 23.36 7.80 18.18
N VAL A 41 22.04 7.78 17.93
CA VAL A 41 21.35 6.61 17.41
C VAL A 41 21.56 6.62 15.88
N LEU A 42 22.30 5.63 15.38
CA LEU A 42 22.56 5.49 13.94
C LEU A 42 21.32 4.93 13.22
N THR A 43 21.08 5.42 12.01
CA THR A 43 20.05 4.85 11.12
C THR A 43 20.48 3.49 10.57
N PRO A 44 19.55 2.62 10.12
CA PRO A 44 19.91 1.37 9.46
C PRO A 44 20.87 1.54 8.30
N ALA A 45 20.72 2.62 7.50
CA ALA A 45 21.63 2.96 6.42
C ALA A 45 23.03 3.30 6.90
N GLU A 46 23.16 4.12 7.95
CA GLU A 46 24.46 4.46 8.52
C GLU A 46 25.17 3.22 9.07
N ILE A 47 24.48 2.33 9.76
CA ILE A 47 25.01 1.05 10.24
C ILE A 47 25.48 0.21 9.04
N ALA A 48 24.67 0.10 8.00
CA ALA A 48 24.98 -0.66 6.81
C ALA A 48 26.22 -0.12 6.08
N LEU A 49 26.39 1.21 6.01
CA LEU A 49 27.53 1.88 5.36
C LEU A 49 28.82 1.88 6.19
N MET A 50 28.72 1.78 7.52
CA MET A 50 29.91 1.70 8.40
C MET A 50 30.74 0.42 8.22
N GLY A 51 30.21 -0.54 7.52
CA GLY A 51 30.83 -1.83 7.27
C GLY A 51 30.24 -2.91 8.16
N ARG A 52 29.81 -3.97 7.53
CA ARG A 52 29.22 -5.17 8.14
C ARG A 52 30.31 -6.20 8.36
N PRO A 53 30.16 -7.10 9.33
CA PRO A 53 31.07 -8.22 9.47
C PRO A 53 31.12 -9.02 8.15
N GLU A 54 32.30 -9.25 7.60
CA GLU A 54 32.45 -10.20 6.50
C GLU A 54 32.22 -11.60 7.05
N SER A 55 31.21 -12.30 6.51
CA SER A 55 31.04 -13.72 6.79
C SER A 55 32.15 -14.53 6.12
N ALA A 56 32.70 -15.50 6.82
CA ALA A 56 33.70 -16.41 6.27
C ALA A 56 33.07 -17.46 5.31
N GLU A 57 31.77 -17.67 5.41
CA GLU A 57 30.98 -18.59 4.58
C GLU A 57 29.83 -17.81 3.94
N PRO A 58 29.36 -18.25 2.74
CA PRO A 58 28.20 -17.65 2.09
C PRO A 58 26.97 -17.64 3.00
N THR A 59 26.29 -16.51 3.07
CA THR A 59 25.10 -16.33 3.90
C THR A 59 23.83 -16.70 3.13
N HIS A 60 22.92 -17.35 3.84
CA HIS A 60 21.60 -17.73 3.28
C HIS A 60 20.52 -17.48 4.33
N ILE A 61 19.34 -17.01 3.87
CA ILE A 61 18.13 -16.93 4.69
C ILE A 61 16.95 -17.52 3.95
N THR A 62 16.04 -18.14 4.71
CA THR A 62 14.73 -18.60 4.21
C THR A 62 13.64 -17.70 4.75
N VAL A 63 12.87 -17.10 3.85
CA VAL A 63 11.76 -16.18 4.18
C VAL A 63 10.44 -16.92 4.01
N GLY A 64 9.70 -17.07 5.09
CA GLY A 64 8.33 -17.58 5.08
C GLY A 64 7.36 -16.48 4.66
N ASN A 65 6.57 -16.72 3.62
CA ASN A 65 5.62 -15.76 3.08
C ASN A 65 4.19 -16.25 3.26
N THR A 66 3.34 -15.44 3.90
CA THR A 66 1.95 -15.77 4.21
C THR A 66 1.03 -15.81 2.98
N THR A 67 1.46 -15.21 1.87
CA THR A 67 0.74 -15.23 0.59
C THR A 67 1.61 -15.88 -0.49
N LYS A 68 1.09 -16.89 -1.17
CA LYS A 68 1.81 -17.53 -2.28
C LYS A 68 1.99 -16.55 -3.45
N VAL A 69 3.16 -16.52 -4.06
CA VAL A 69 3.42 -15.79 -5.30
C VAL A 69 2.60 -16.36 -6.46
N SER A 70 2.24 -15.52 -7.42
CA SER A 70 1.51 -15.94 -8.63
C SER A 70 2.38 -16.06 -9.87
N GLY A 71 3.66 -15.65 -9.79
CA GLY A 71 4.60 -15.70 -10.90
C GLY A 71 4.59 -14.46 -11.78
N ASP A 72 4.02 -13.35 -11.30
CA ASP A 72 4.04 -12.08 -12.02
C ASP A 72 5.18 -11.18 -11.51
N PHE A 73 6.39 -11.48 -11.98
CA PHE A 73 7.63 -10.85 -11.52
C PHE A 73 8.11 -9.70 -12.41
N PHE A 74 7.35 -9.33 -13.43
CA PHE A 74 7.72 -8.27 -14.36
C PHE A 74 7.19 -6.89 -13.93
N THR A 75 5.89 -6.68 -14.04
CA THR A 75 5.23 -5.39 -13.75
C THR A 75 3.91 -5.62 -13.00
N SER A 76 3.22 -4.53 -12.62
CA SER A 76 1.86 -4.60 -12.07
C SER A 76 0.75 -4.60 -13.13
N LEU A 77 1.09 -4.76 -14.41
CA LEU A 77 0.12 -4.66 -15.51
C LEU A 77 -0.88 -5.82 -15.54
N TRP A 78 -0.52 -6.99 -15.00
CA TRP A 78 -1.39 -8.18 -15.01
C TRP A 78 -1.83 -8.63 -13.62
N SER A 79 -1.13 -8.23 -12.56
CA SER A 79 -1.44 -8.67 -11.19
C SER A 79 -0.96 -7.67 -10.13
N ASN A 80 -1.72 -7.56 -9.05
CA ASN A 80 -1.38 -6.79 -7.84
C ASN A 80 -1.15 -7.69 -6.62
N ASN A 81 -0.75 -8.95 -6.80
CA ASN A 81 -0.38 -9.83 -5.70
C ASN A 81 0.79 -9.21 -4.90
N THR A 82 0.61 -9.04 -3.59
CA THR A 82 1.60 -8.37 -2.73
C THR A 82 2.93 -9.11 -2.66
N SER A 83 2.92 -10.43 -2.78
CA SER A 83 4.13 -11.26 -2.78
C SER A 83 4.89 -11.19 -4.11
N ASP A 84 4.19 -11.00 -5.23
CA ASP A 84 4.84 -10.72 -6.51
C ASP A 84 5.47 -9.31 -6.51
N ILE A 85 4.85 -8.34 -5.83
CA ILE A 85 5.44 -7.00 -5.62
C ILE A 85 6.75 -7.11 -4.83
N ASP A 86 6.80 -7.96 -3.80
CA ASP A 86 8.01 -8.20 -3.03
C ASP A 86 9.13 -8.78 -3.92
N VAL A 87 8.81 -9.77 -4.78
CA VAL A 87 9.77 -10.31 -5.76
C VAL A 87 10.23 -9.23 -6.74
N ARG A 88 9.31 -8.44 -7.31
CA ARG A 88 9.65 -7.32 -8.21
C ARG A 88 10.58 -6.31 -7.55
N THR A 89 10.38 -6.01 -6.26
CA THR A 89 11.24 -5.10 -5.49
C THR A 89 12.66 -5.65 -5.33
N MET A 90 12.81 -6.97 -5.24
CA MET A 90 14.13 -7.62 -5.14
C MET A 90 14.90 -7.57 -6.46
N ILE A 91 14.24 -7.73 -7.60
CA ILE A 91 14.91 -7.96 -8.89
C ILE A 91 14.89 -6.77 -9.85
N HIS A 92 14.03 -5.77 -9.64
CA HIS A 92 13.99 -4.54 -10.42
C HIS A 92 14.39 -3.35 -9.55
N GLY A 93 15.24 -2.49 -10.09
CA GLY A 93 15.76 -1.32 -9.41
C GLY A 93 15.98 -0.16 -10.36
N TYR A 94 16.70 0.85 -9.88
CA TYR A 94 17.11 2.02 -10.65
C TYR A 94 15.94 2.86 -11.19
N SER A 95 14.83 2.95 -10.42
CA SER A 95 13.85 3.99 -10.68
C SER A 95 14.44 5.37 -10.40
N PRO A 96 14.19 6.39 -11.26
CA PRO A 96 14.68 7.77 -11.04
C PRO A 96 14.22 8.39 -9.73
N VAL A 97 13.13 7.87 -9.16
CA VAL A 97 12.55 8.33 -7.89
C VAL A 97 12.21 7.15 -7.00
N VAL A 98 12.35 7.36 -5.70
CA VAL A 98 12.02 6.40 -4.65
C VAL A 98 11.21 7.07 -3.57
N TRP A 99 10.48 6.28 -2.78
CA TRP A 99 9.82 6.75 -1.56
C TRP A 99 10.81 6.67 -0.40
N ASP A 100 10.99 7.77 0.31
CA ASP A 100 11.94 7.87 1.41
C ASP A 100 11.30 7.70 2.81
N SER A 101 12.09 7.75 3.84
CA SER A 101 11.64 7.67 5.24
C SER A 101 10.96 8.97 5.73
N GLN A 102 11.06 10.06 4.98
CA GLN A 102 10.42 11.34 5.28
C GLN A 102 9.05 11.47 4.59
N VAL A 103 8.55 10.36 4.04
CA VAL A 103 7.24 10.18 3.42
C VAL A 103 7.00 11.00 2.17
N ASP A 104 8.03 11.10 1.33
CA ASP A 104 7.96 11.79 0.03
C ASP A 104 8.66 10.99 -1.07
N PHE A 105 8.37 11.35 -2.33
CA PHE A 105 9.15 10.89 -3.47
C PHE A 105 10.39 11.77 -3.63
N VAL A 106 11.56 11.16 -3.51
CA VAL A 106 12.84 11.82 -3.68
C VAL A 106 13.58 11.28 -4.91
N LEU A 107 14.50 12.09 -5.46
CA LEU A 107 15.34 11.66 -6.56
C LEU A 107 16.37 10.63 -6.08
N ASP A 108 16.49 9.51 -6.79
CA ASP A 108 17.58 8.56 -6.58
C ASP A 108 18.85 9.04 -7.29
N HIS A 109 19.74 9.68 -6.55
CA HIS A 109 21.01 10.18 -7.09
C HIS A 109 22.02 9.08 -7.47
N MET A 110 21.75 7.82 -7.14
CA MET A 110 22.50 6.68 -7.72
C MET A 110 22.10 6.44 -9.17
N VAL A 111 20.91 6.90 -9.58
CA VAL A 111 20.32 6.70 -10.92
C VAL A 111 20.37 7.98 -11.74
N VAL A 112 19.99 9.11 -11.16
CA VAL A 112 19.89 10.38 -11.88
C VAL A 112 21.00 11.36 -11.47
N GLU A 113 21.59 12.02 -12.47
CA GLU A 113 22.46 13.18 -12.26
C GLU A 113 21.63 14.43 -11.94
N SER A 114 20.53 14.62 -12.68
CA SER A 114 19.59 15.72 -12.47
C SER A 114 18.21 15.45 -13.07
N VAL A 115 17.21 16.12 -12.52
CA VAL A 115 15.88 16.25 -13.13
C VAL A 115 15.54 17.72 -13.23
N GLU A 116 15.11 18.17 -14.41
CA GLU A 116 14.72 19.54 -14.68
C GLU A 116 13.25 19.57 -15.11
N GLY A 117 12.42 20.39 -14.43
CA GLY A 117 11.04 20.65 -14.79
C GLY A 117 10.91 21.99 -15.52
N ALA A 118 10.23 22.02 -16.66
CA ALA A 118 9.96 23.22 -17.41
C ALA A 118 8.51 23.28 -17.93
N ALA A 119 7.90 24.47 -17.90
CA ALA A 119 6.58 24.66 -18.48
C ALA A 119 6.64 24.63 -20.01
N ASP A 120 5.72 23.88 -20.63
CA ASP A 120 5.46 23.86 -22.07
C ASP A 120 3.97 24.12 -22.33
N GLY A 121 3.63 25.37 -22.49
CA GLY A 121 2.24 25.83 -22.55
C GLY A 121 1.51 25.55 -21.23
N ALA A 122 0.48 24.71 -21.27
CA ALA A 122 -0.22 24.24 -20.08
C ALA A 122 0.42 22.99 -19.45
N ASN A 123 1.35 22.32 -20.16
CA ASN A 123 1.97 21.07 -19.76
C ASN A 123 3.28 21.33 -19.00
N THR A 124 3.82 20.28 -18.39
CA THR A 124 5.15 20.30 -17.74
C THR A 124 6.03 19.24 -18.39
N VAL A 125 7.19 19.65 -18.88
CA VAL A 125 8.24 18.73 -19.37
C VAL A 125 9.21 18.46 -18.23
N TYR A 126 9.47 17.18 -17.94
CA TYR A 126 10.54 16.74 -17.06
C TYR A 126 11.66 16.15 -17.90
N ILE A 127 12.86 16.71 -17.80
CA ILE A 127 14.07 16.21 -18.43
C ILE A 127 14.86 15.45 -17.37
N VAL A 128 15.11 14.17 -17.62
CA VAL A 128 15.84 13.27 -16.73
C VAL A 128 17.20 12.98 -17.33
N ASN A 129 18.26 13.35 -16.61
CA ASN A 129 19.65 13.04 -16.96
C ASN A 129 20.15 11.91 -16.07
N LEU A 130 20.61 10.82 -16.66
CA LEU A 130 20.98 9.58 -15.97
C LEU A 130 22.46 9.54 -15.63
N GLN A 131 22.81 8.79 -14.58
CA GLN A 131 24.18 8.32 -14.35
C GLN A 131 24.61 7.37 -15.46
N GLN A 132 25.93 7.39 -15.84
CA GLN A 132 26.42 6.73 -17.05
C GLN A 132 27.07 5.36 -16.79
N ASP A 133 27.03 4.86 -15.56
CA ASP A 133 27.77 3.67 -15.15
C ASP A 133 26.85 2.55 -14.60
N LEU A 134 25.54 2.64 -14.89
CA LEU A 134 24.59 1.62 -14.52
C LEU A 134 24.61 0.47 -15.54
N VAL A 135 24.55 -0.76 -15.03
CA VAL A 135 24.47 -1.98 -15.83
C VAL A 135 23.44 -2.92 -15.30
N TYR A 136 22.91 -3.78 -16.15
CA TYR A 136 22.07 -4.92 -15.73
C TYR A 136 22.87 -5.99 -14.99
N SER A 137 22.18 -7.01 -14.52
CA SER A 137 22.71 -8.10 -13.70
C SER A 137 23.78 -8.96 -14.36
N ASP A 138 23.97 -8.87 -15.68
CA ASP A 138 25.07 -9.52 -16.40
C ASP A 138 26.42 -8.79 -16.26
N GLY A 139 26.39 -7.54 -15.74
CA GLY A 139 27.57 -6.68 -15.58
C GLY A 139 28.16 -6.16 -16.89
N GLN A 140 27.47 -6.31 -18.01
CA GLN A 140 27.97 -5.97 -19.34
C GLN A 140 27.00 -5.08 -20.11
N THR A 141 25.70 -5.36 -20.03
CA THR A 141 24.67 -4.59 -20.72
C THR A 141 24.44 -3.26 -19.99
N PRO A 142 24.76 -2.11 -20.61
CA PRO A 142 24.56 -0.81 -19.98
C PRO A 142 23.07 -0.49 -19.90
N ILE A 143 22.67 0.20 -18.83
CA ILE A 143 21.35 0.81 -18.71
C ILE A 143 21.45 2.23 -19.25
N THR A 144 20.61 2.54 -20.24
CA THR A 144 20.60 3.82 -20.96
C THR A 144 19.22 4.46 -20.92
N ALA A 145 19.11 5.70 -21.41
CA ALA A 145 17.83 6.38 -21.55
C ALA A 145 16.86 5.61 -22.47
N ALA A 146 17.39 4.82 -23.42
CA ALA A 146 16.55 4.01 -24.30
C ALA A 146 15.76 2.93 -23.52
N ASP A 147 16.32 2.38 -22.44
CA ASP A 147 15.63 1.35 -21.62
C ASP A 147 14.47 1.96 -20.83
N TYR A 148 14.62 3.19 -20.31
CA TYR A 148 13.52 3.92 -19.66
C TYR A 148 12.43 4.33 -20.65
N VAL A 149 12.82 4.88 -21.80
CA VAL A 149 11.88 5.25 -22.87
C VAL A 149 11.15 3.99 -23.38
N PHE A 150 11.87 2.88 -23.55
CA PHE A 150 11.26 1.60 -23.91
C PHE A 150 10.21 1.15 -22.88
N SER A 151 10.46 1.34 -21.59
CA SER A 151 9.50 1.01 -20.56
C SER A 151 8.17 1.76 -20.69
N TYR A 152 8.24 3.08 -21.02
CA TYR A 152 7.02 3.85 -21.33
C TYR A 152 6.32 3.34 -22.59
N LEU A 153 7.07 3.09 -23.67
CA LEU A 153 6.54 2.60 -24.94
C LEU A 153 5.89 1.22 -24.78
N LEU A 154 6.57 0.30 -24.12
CA LEU A 154 6.06 -1.06 -23.90
C LEU A 154 4.79 -1.04 -23.05
N CYS A 155 4.85 -0.44 -21.85
CA CYS A 155 3.77 -0.51 -20.89
C CYS A 155 2.53 0.33 -21.27
N ALA A 156 2.65 1.27 -22.21
CA ALA A 156 1.53 2.03 -22.76
C ALA A 156 1.01 1.48 -24.10
N SER A 157 1.64 0.44 -24.67
CA SER A 157 1.33 -0.03 -26.02
C SER A 157 -0.02 -0.74 -26.12
N ASN A 158 -0.65 -0.61 -27.29
CA ASN A 158 -1.85 -1.36 -27.64
C ASN A 158 -1.62 -2.88 -27.67
N GLU A 159 -0.43 -3.31 -28.06
CA GLU A 159 -0.02 -4.72 -28.10
C GLU A 159 -0.06 -5.37 -26.72
N VAL A 160 0.46 -4.69 -25.70
CA VAL A 160 0.44 -5.15 -24.31
C VAL A 160 -1.00 -5.18 -23.79
N ALA A 161 -1.83 -4.17 -24.12
CA ALA A 161 -3.24 -4.15 -23.77
C ALA A 161 -4.01 -5.33 -24.38
N GLN A 162 -3.72 -5.71 -25.64
CA GLN A 162 -4.31 -6.90 -26.29
C GLN A 162 -3.92 -8.20 -25.59
N LEU A 163 -2.85 -8.24 -24.81
CA LEU A 163 -2.42 -9.36 -23.98
C LEU A 163 -3.06 -9.35 -22.59
N GLY A 164 -4.06 -8.49 -22.37
CA GLY A 164 -4.82 -8.43 -21.11
C GLY A 164 -4.16 -7.60 -20.01
N ALA A 165 -3.21 -6.75 -20.35
CA ALA A 165 -2.56 -5.85 -19.41
C ALA A 165 -3.39 -4.58 -19.14
N GLU A 166 -3.30 -4.05 -17.91
CA GLU A 166 -3.86 -2.73 -17.56
C GLU A 166 -2.83 -1.64 -17.84
N THR A 167 -3.02 -0.86 -18.92
CA THR A 167 -2.01 0.08 -19.45
C THR A 167 -2.17 1.54 -19.05
N LYS A 168 -3.21 1.90 -18.25
CA LYS A 168 -3.54 3.30 -17.92
C LYS A 168 -2.55 4.04 -17.04
N GLN A 169 -1.53 3.38 -16.50
CA GLN A 169 -0.56 4.00 -15.59
C GLN A 169 0.15 5.25 -16.16
N TYR A 170 0.17 5.46 -17.50
CA TYR A 170 0.82 6.59 -18.17
C TYR A 170 -0.16 7.54 -18.88
N GLU A 171 -1.46 7.48 -18.58
CA GLU A 171 -2.48 8.36 -19.18
C GLU A 171 -2.24 9.85 -18.92
N HIS A 172 -1.43 10.20 -17.91
CA HIS A 172 -1.02 11.56 -17.60
C HIS A 172 0.00 12.14 -18.60
N ILE A 173 0.60 11.32 -19.46
CA ILE A 173 1.59 11.75 -20.47
C ILE A 173 0.87 12.20 -21.75
N VAL A 174 1.35 13.28 -22.35
CA VAL A 174 0.85 13.81 -23.63
C VAL A 174 0.98 12.75 -24.73
N GLY A 175 -0.08 12.57 -25.53
CA GLY A 175 -0.11 11.60 -26.64
C GLY A 175 -0.36 10.15 -26.21
N TYR A 176 -0.70 9.92 -24.94
CA TYR A 176 -1.00 8.57 -24.44
C TYR A 176 -2.19 7.93 -25.19
N GLU A 177 -3.28 8.67 -25.37
CA GLU A 177 -4.51 8.13 -25.97
C GLU A 177 -4.27 7.65 -27.41
N GLU A 178 -3.58 8.45 -28.23
CA GLU A 178 -3.26 8.12 -29.61
C GLU A 178 -2.30 6.93 -29.70
N TYR A 179 -1.32 6.88 -28.79
CA TYR A 179 -0.34 5.79 -28.75
C TYR A 179 -0.96 4.48 -28.24
N SER A 180 -1.69 4.52 -27.13
CA SER A 180 -2.28 3.33 -26.50
C SER A 180 -3.44 2.72 -27.32
N SER A 181 -4.12 3.54 -28.11
CA SER A 181 -5.15 3.04 -29.06
C SER A 181 -4.57 2.47 -30.36
N GLY A 182 -3.28 2.71 -30.64
CA GLY A 182 -2.64 2.37 -31.90
C GLY A 182 -2.99 3.34 -33.06
N GLU A 183 -3.53 4.53 -32.76
CA GLU A 183 -3.73 5.58 -33.76
C GLU A 183 -2.41 6.22 -34.17
N SER A 184 -1.39 6.16 -33.31
CA SER A 184 -0.03 6.65 -33.55
C SER A 184 0.99 5.61 -33.08
N ASP A 185 2.02 5.39 -33.88
CA ASP A 185 3.21 4.61 -33.50
C ASP A 185 4.21 5.45 -32.69
N VAL A 186 3.99 6.77 -32.59
CA VAL A 186 4.84 7.74 -31.89
C VAL A 186 4.17 8.16 -30.58
N PHE A 187 4.89 8.02 -29.46
CA PHE A 187 4.46 8.51 -28.16
C PHE A 187 4.98 9.94 -27.96
N SER A 188 4.22 10.95 -28.37
CA SER A 188 4.68 12.33 -28.52
C SER A 188 5.15 12.99 -27.22
N GLY A 189 4.63 12.60 -26.08
CA GLY A 189 5.02 13.11 -24.76
C GLY A 189 6.25 12.43 -24.15
N VAL A 190 6.80 11.42 -24.81
CA VAL A 190 8.03 10.73 -24.38
C VAL A 190 9.13 10.96 -25.40
N ARG A 191 10.34 11.35 -24.96
CA ARG A 191 11.43 11.72 -25.85
C ARG A 191 12.73 11.04 -25.45
N LEU A 192 13.46 10.52 -26.41
CA LEU A 192 14.85 10.09 -26.26
C LEU A 192 15.77 11.23 -26.73
N LEU A 193 16.36 11.96 -25.76
CA LEU A 193 17.16 13.15 -26.05
C LEU A 193 18.62 12.81 -26.34
N SER A 194 19.18 11.82 -25.65
CA SER A 194 20.53 11.30 -25.84
C SER A 194 20.66 9.91 -25.25
N GLU A 195 21.85 9.31 -25.29
CA GLU A 195 22.14 8.01 -24.70
C GLU A 195 21.81 7.94 -23.19
N TYR A 196 21.95 9.07 -22.45
CA TYR A 196 21.72 9.15 -21.01
C TYR A 196 20.75 10.28 -20.62
N SER A 197 19.88 10.70 -21.53
CA SER A 197 18.89 11.74 -21.25
C SER A 197 17.60 11.45 -21.99
N TYR A 198 16.47 11.56 -21.26
CA TYR A 198 15.13 11.46 -21.84
C TYR A 198 14.22 12.52 -21.21
N SER A 199 13.04 12.71 -21.79
CA SER A 199 12.02 13.53 -21.15
C SER A 199 10.63 12.93 -21.26
N ILE A 200 9.78 13.30 -20.30
CA ILE A 200 8.34 13.09 -20.38
C ILE A 200 7.61 14.43 -20.27
N THR A 201 6.49 14.55 -20.99
CA THR A 201 5.61 15.72 -20.94
C THR A 201 4.31 15.34 -20.25
N VAL A 202 4.09 15.88 -19.05
CA VAL A 202 2.87 15.65 -18.27
C VAL A 202 1.81 16.67 -18.68
N LYS A 203 0.58 16.20 -18.95
CA LYS A 203 -0.57 17.04 -19.32
C LYS A 203 -0.89 18.03 -18.22
N GLY A 204 -1.26 19.26 -18.58
CA GLY A 204 -1.64 20.31 -17.65
C GLY A 204 -2.87 19.98 -16.78
N SER A 205 -3.75 19.08 -17.26
CA SER A 205 -4.88 18.57 -16.47
C SER A 205 -4.47 17.72 -15.26
N TYR A 206 -3.24 17.23 -15.24
CA TYR A 206 -2.66 16.46 -14.13
C TYR A 206 -1.76 17.30 -13.21
N GLN A 207 -1.73 18.63 -13.42
CA GLN A 207 -0.89 19.58 -12.68
C GLN A 207 -1.74 20.71 -12.06
N PRO A 208 -1.38 21.25 -10.87
CA PRO A 208 -0.33 20.74 -9.99
C PRO A 208 -0.71 19.37 -9.40
N PHE A 209 0.26 18.66 -8.87
CA PHE A 209 0.08 17.40 -8.15
C PHE A 209 1.03 17.35 -6.96
N PHE A 210 0.51 17.06 -5.77
CA PHE A 210 1.30 17.03 -4.54
C PHE A 210 2.49 16.07 -4.65
N TYR A 211 2.26 14.87 -5.18
CA TYR A 211 3.29 13.86 -5.41
C TYR A 211 3.85 13.93 -6.85
N ASN A 212 4.21 15.12 -7.32
CA ASN A 212 4.60 15.34 -8.72
C ASN A 212 5.74 14.43 -9.22
N TYR A 213 6.68 14.03 -8.37
CA TYR A 213 7.74 13.11 -8.72
C TYR A 213 7.25 11.67 -8.95
N ALA A 214 6.06 11.29 -8.49
CA ALA A 214 5.47 10.00 -8.80
C ALA A 214 5.35 9.76 -10.33
N TYR A 215 5.20 10.83 -11.13
CA TYR A 215 5.17 10.74 -12.59
C TYR A 215 6.48 10.25 -13.23
N LEU A 216 7.59 10.34 -12.50
CA LEU A 216 8.91 9.89 -12.95
C LEU A 216 9.23 8.46 -12.55
N ARG A 217 8.32 7.79 -11.85
CA ARG A 217 8.52 6.42 -11.38
C ARG A 217 8.42 5.44 -12.54
N VAL A 218 9.57 4.94 -12.96
CA VAL A 218 9.72 3.95 -14.04
C VAL A 218 10.98 3.14 -13.80
N ASN A 219 10.95 1.83 -14.02
CA ASN A 219 12.13 0.99 -14.01
C ASN A 219 12.66 0.83 -15.44
N PRO A 220 13.97 0.72 -15.64
CA PRO A 220 14.53 0.37 -16.95
C PRO A 220 14.26 -1.11 -17.23
N TYR A 221 13.74 -1.41 -18.41
CA TYR A 221 13.52 -2.79 -18.84
C TYR A 221 14.38 -3.10 -20.08
N PRO A 222 15.00 -4.31 -20.12
CA PRO A 222 15.95 -4.66 -21.18
C PRO A 222 15.26 -4.92 -22.52
N ILE A 223 15.47 -4.05 -23.51
CA ILE A 223 14.90 -4.20 -24.85
C ILE A 223 15.33 -5.52 -25.50
N SER A 224 16.58 -5.96 -25.25
CA SER A 224 17.12 -7.19 -25.80
C SER A 224 16.35 -8.45 -25.44
N GLU A 225 15.74 -8.47 -24.25
CA GLU A 225 14.97 -9.60 -23.73
C GLU A 225 13.49 -9.50 -24.12
N LEU A 226 12.91 -8.32 -23.98
CA LEU A 226 11.47 -8.11 -24.11
C LEU A 226 11.02 -7.87 -25.55
N ALA A 227 11.87 -7.17 -26.34
CA ALA A 227 11.61 -6.87 -27.75
C ALA A 227 12.86 -7.07 -28.62
N PRO A 228 13.39 -8.32 -28.69
CA PRO A 228 14.60 -8.60 -29.47
C PRO A 228 14.43 -8.20 -30.94
N GLY A 229 15.43 -7.50 -31.46
CA GLY A 229 15.41 -6.95 -32.82
C GLY A 229 14.76 -5.56 -32.94
N CYS A 230 14.24 -5.01 -31.84
CA CYS A 230 13.74 -3.63 -31.76
C CYS A 230 14.80 -2.68 -31.17
N ALA A 231 14.65 -1.41 -31.47
CA ALA A 231 15.39 -0.29 -30.87
C ALA A 231 14.44 0.90 -30.65
N VAL A 232 14.75 1.77 -29.70
CA VAL A 232 14.07 3.05 -29.53
C VAL A 232 14.68 4.08 -30.44
N ALA A 233 13.85 4.89 -31.11
CA ALA A 233 14.24 6.06 -31.88
C ALA A 233 13.36 7.25 -31.51
N ASP A 234 13.79 8.45 -31.90
CA ASP A 234 13.08 9.71 -31.73
C ASP A 234 13.26 10.54 -33.01
N ASP A 235 12.18 10.99 -33.63
CA ASP A 235 12.18 11.73 -34.87
C ASP A 235 12.03 13.25 -34.72
N GLY A 236 11.93 13.70 -33.46
CA GLY A 236 11.66 15.10 -33.12
C GLY A 236 10.21 15.35 -32.71
N ASP A 237 9.28 14.46 -33.05
CA ASP A 237 7.86 14.54 -32.69
C ASP A 237 7.53 13.64 -31.47
N GLY A 238 8.35 12.60 -31.20
CA GLY A 238 8.21 11.70 -30.06
C GLY A 238 9.06 10.44 -30.18
N ALA A 239 9.07 9.61 -29.16
CA ALA A 239 9.74 8.33 -29.17
C ALA A 239 8.87 7.24 -29.82
N TYR A 240 9.50 6.29 -30.50
CA TYR A 240 8.86 5.15 -31.14
C TYR A 240 9.79 3.95 -31.24
N LEU A 241 9.21 2.77 -31.53
CA LEU A 241 9.99 1.54 -31.74
C LEU A 241 10.34 1.38 -33.23
N THR A 242 11.60 1.06 -33.50
CA THR A 242 12.15 0.81 -34.82
C THR A 242 12.91 -0.51 -34.85
N SER A 243 13.26 -0.98 -36.06
CA SER A 243 14.16 -2.14 -36.20
C SER A 243 15.56 -1.81 -35.71
N ALA A 244 16.13 -2.72 -34.90
CA ALA A 244 17.54 -2.66 -34.50
C ALA A 244 18.50 -2.96 -35.66
N ASN A 245 18.00 -3.43 -36.83
CA ASN A 245 18.81 -3.71 -38.01
C ASN A 245 19.26 -2.41 -38.68
N PRO A 246 20.60 -2.13 -38.80
CA PRO A 246 21.12 -0.91 -39.46
C PRO A 246 20.73 -0.79 -40.94
N GLU A 247 20.38 -1.89 -41.60
CA GLU A 247 19.95 -1.89 -43.01
C GLU A 247 18.48 -1.45 -43.16
N GLY A 248 17.81 -1.15 -42.02
CA GLY A 248 16.41 -0.79 -41.95
C GLY A 248 15.47 -2.01 -41.99
N GLY A 249 14.20 -1.73 -42.04
CA GLY A 249 13.12 -2.72 -41.99
C GLY A 249 12.07 -2.33 -40.96
N GLU A 250 11.00 -3.06 -40.92
CA GLU A 250 9.95 -2.93 -39.94
C GLU A 250 10.41 -3.49 -38.58
N ALA A 251 10.07 -2.81 -37.47
CA ALA A 251 10.33 -3.33 -36.14
C ALA A 251 9.53 -4.64 -35.94
N PRO A 252 10.15 -5.70 -35.38
CA PRO A 252 9.43 -6.95 -35.14
C PRO A 252 8.48 -6.87 -33.93
N PHE A 253 8.19 -5.67 -33.41
CA PHE A 253 7.31 -5.45 -32.27
C PHE A 253 5.86 -5.81 -32.60
N GLY A 254 5.22 -6.60 -31.77
CA GLY A 254 3.86 -7.04 -31.97
C GLY A 254 3.41 -8.06 -30.92
N VAL A 255 2.11 -8.37 -30.94
CA VAL A 255 1.46 -9.28 -29.97
C VAL A 255 2.12 -10.65 -29.94
N GLU A 256 2.48 -11.24 -31.08
CA GLU A 256 3.10 -12.57 -31.14
C GLU A 256 4.50 -12.57 -30.50
N LEU A 257 5.29 -11.52 -30.72
CA LEU A 257 6.61 -11.39 -30.08
C LEU A 257 6.46 -11.29 -28.57
N LEU A 258 5.58 -10.39 -28.09
CA LEU A 258 5.36 -10.16 -26.66
C LEU A 258 4.70 -11.36 -25.96
N GLN A 259 3.85 -12.12 -26.65
CA GLN A 259 3.33 -13.38 -26.14
C GLN A 259 4.46 -14.39 -25.85
N GLU A 260 5.46 -14.45 -26.74
CA GLU A 260 6.60 -15.36 -26.58
C GLU A 260 7.60 -14.84 -25.56
N THR A 261 7.96 -13.56 -25.60
CA THR A 261 9.02 -13.00 -24.75
C THR A 261 8.56 -12.69 -23.33
N ILE A 262 7.28 -12.37 -23.14
CA ILE A 262 6.73 -11.96 -21.82
C ILE A 262 5.87 -13.05 -21.20
N LEU A 263 4.91 -13.63 -21.96
CA LEU A 263 3.87 -14.49 -21.40
C LEU A 263 4.08 -15.98 -21.64
N ASN A 264 5.17 -16.41 -22.26
CA ASN A 264 5.50 -17.82 -22.38
C ASN A 264 5.68 -18.42 -20.98
N GLU A 265 4.96 -19.51 -20.68
CA GLU A 265 4.93 -20.13 -19.34
C GLU A 265 6.29 -20.69 -18.89
N GLU A 266 7.15 -21.10 -19.84
CA GLU A 266 8.44 -21.73 -19.53
C GLU A 266 9.62 -20.74 -19.53
N THR A 267 9.55 -19.67 -20.34
CA THR A 267 10.70 -18.79 -20.62
C THR A 267 10.36 -17.31 -20.60
N GLY A 268 9.08 -16.96 -20.50
CA GLY A 268 8.63 -15.58 -20.58
C GLY A 268 9.13 -14.73 -19.42
N TYR A 269 9.52 -13.52 -19.73
CA TYR A 269 10.11 -12.57 -18.77
C TYR A 269 9.18 -12.27 -17.57
N ARG A 270 7.88 -12.46 -17.73
CA ARG A 270 6.90 -12.23 -16.66
C ARG A 270 7.18 -13.12 -15.45
N SER A 271 7.49 -14.40 -15.66
CA SER A 271 7.76 -15.38 -14.59
C SER A 271 9.24 -15.80 -14.50
N HIS A 272 10.03 -15.52 -15.54
CA HIS A 272 11.44 -15.92 -15.64
C HIS A 272 12.32 -14.74 -16.10
N PRO A 273 12.33 -13.59 -15.38
CA PRO A 273 13.15 -12.45 -15.75
C PRO A 273 14.64 -12.80 -15.67
N SER A 274 15.30 -12.85 -16.82
CA SER A 274 16.69 -13.30 -16.99
C SER A 274 17.71 -12.19 -16.80
N LEU A 275 17.38 -10.96 -17.22
CA LEU A 275 18.24 -9.79 -17.15
C LEU A 275 17.55 -8.68 -16.35
N THR A 276 18.03 -8.38 -15.15
CA THR A 276 17.35 -7.53 -14.17
C THR A 276 18.27 -6.40 -13.66
N SER A 277 17.70 -5.41 -12.99
CA SER A 277 18.41 -4.21 -12.50
C SER A 277 18.44 -4.07 -10.98
N GLY A 278 17.80 -4.99 -10.25
CA GLY A 278 17.64 -4.91 -8.80
C GLY A 278 18.84 -5.40 -7.99
N PRO A 279 18.74 -5.32 -6.65
CA PRO A 279 19.77 -5.78 -5.72
C PRO A 279 20.01 -7.30 -5.75
N TYR A 280 19.02 -8.06 -6.17
CA TYR A 280 19.10 -9.52 -6.35
C TYR A 280 18.69 -9.91 -7.76
N THR A 281 19.04 -11.14 -8.15
CA THR A 281 18.57 -11.80 -9.36
C THR A 281 17.73 -13.01 -8.99
N LEU A 282 16.70 -13.30 -9.78
CA LEU A 282 15.93 -14.53 -9.68
C LEU A 282 16.75 -15.68 -10.24
N THR A 283 16.99 -16.72 -9.42
CA THR A 283 17.77 -17.89 -9.83
C THR A 283 16.91 -19.11 -10.11
N ALA A 284 15.77 -19.23 -9.43
CA ALA A 284 14.77 -20.26 -9.68
C ALA A 284 13.38 -19.80 -9.24
N TYR A 285 12.36 -20.33 -9.91
CA TYR A 285 10.97 -20.23 -9.52
C TYR A 285 10.26 -21.56 -9.77
N ASP A 286 9.62 -22.09 -8.76
CA ASP A 286 8.77 -23.27 -8.84
C ASP A 286 7.30 -22.87 -8.68
N ALA A 287 6.55 -22.89 -9.76
CA ALA A 287 5.14 -22.48 -9.78
C ALA A 287 4.22 -23.44 -8.97
N GLU A 288 4.61 -24.73 -8.83
CA GLU A 288 3.82 -25.71 -8.07
C GLU A 288 3.93 -25.45 -6.55
N SER A 289 5.13 -25.35 -6.02
CA SER A 289 5.36 -25.02 -4.61
C SER A 289 5.17 -23.53 -4.31
N GLY A 290 5.47 -22.64 -5.25
CA GLY A 290 5.54 -21.19 -5.06
C GLY A 290 6.85 -20.72 -4.44
N GLN A 291 7.89 -21.58 -4.45
CA GLN A 291 9.23 -21.21 -4.01
C GLN A 291 9.91 -20.30 -5.04
N VAL A 292 10.62 -19.29 -4.53
CA VAL A 292 11.44 -18.36 -5.33
C VAL A 292 12.82 -18.27 -4.71
N ASP A 293 13.86 -18.49 -5.52
CA ASP A 293 15.25 -18.41 -5.08
C ASP A 293 15.95 -17.19 -5.70
N PHE A 294 16.69 -16.47 -4.86
CA PHE A 294 17.42 -15.28 -5.24
C PHE A 294 18.92 -15.41 -4.93
N ALA A 295 19.74 -14.77 -5.75
CA ALA A 295 21.15 -14.54 -5.46
C ALA A 295 21.46 -13.04 -5.58
N ILE A 296 22.44 -12.59 -4.79
CA ILE A 296 22.89 -11.19 -4.83
C ILE A 296 23.31 -10.78 -6.26
N ASN A 297 22.92 -9.59 -6.69
CA ASN A 297 23.43 -8.99 -7.92
C ASN A 297 24.74 -8.25 -7.61
N PRO A 298 25.91 -8.79 -8.00
CA PRO A 298 27.20 -8.19 -7.64
C PRO A 298 27.45 -6.85 -8.37
N TYR A 299 26.66 -6.52 -9.39
CA TYR A 299 26.78 -5.31 -10.19
C TYR A 299 25.84 -4.19 -9.74
N PHE A 300 24.96 -4.49 -8.78
CA PHE A 300 24.08 -3.47 -8.21
C PHE A 300 24.90 -2.39 -7.49
N LYS A 301 24.68 -1.12 -7.85
CA LYS A 301 25.46 0.02 -7.35
C LYS A 301 25.11 0.45 -5.93
N GLY A 302 23.91 0.09 -5.47
CA GLY A 302 23.31 0.48 -4.22
C GLY A 302 21.93 1.09 -4.42
N ASN A 303 21.16 1.19 -3.34
CA ASN A 303 19.91 1.95 -3.31
C ASN A 303 20.20 3.47 -3.24
N TYR A 304 19.16 4.29 -3.12
CA TYR A 304 19.27 5.77 -3.06
C TYR A 304 20.16 6.29 -1.91
N GLU A 305 20.42 5.51 -0.88
CA GLU A 305 21.34 5.79 0.23
C GLU A 305 22.74 5.17 0.00
N GLY A 306 22.96 4.50 -1.14
CA GLY A 306 24.21 3.84 -1.48
C GLY A 306 24.42 2.47 -0.81
N VAL A 307 23.39 1.94 -0.15
CA VAL A 307 23.45 0.65 0.55
C VAL A 307 23.32 -0.50 -0.44
N LYS A 308 24.18 -1.52 -0.29
CA LYS A 308 24.16 -2.77 -1.08
C LYS A 308 23.80 -3.96 -0.20
N PRO A 309 23.12 -4.98 -0.75
CA PRO A 309 22.88 -6.20 -0.02
C PRO A 309 24.19 -6.95 0.29
N VAL A 310 24.18 -7.75 1.36
CA VAL A 310 25.32 -8.60 1.76
C VAL A 310 24.91 -10.04 2.08
N ILE A 311 23.62 -10.36 2.09
CA ILE A 311 23.10 -11.74 2.22
C ILE A 311 23.18 -12.37 0.84
N ASP A 312 24.01 -13.41 0.67
CA ASP A 312 24.36 -13.94 -0.64
C ASP A 312 23.16 -14.57 -1.37
N THR A 313 22.31 -15.31 -0.65
CA THR A 313 21.15 -15.99 -1.22
C THR A 313 19.93 -15.91 -0.30
N ILE A 314 18.75 -15.86 -0.92
CA ILE A 314 17.46 -15.83 -0.22
C ILE A 314 16.52 -16.83 -0.89
N THR A 315 15.86 -17.67 -0.09
CA THR A 315 14.76 -18.53 -0.56
C THR A 315 13.46 -18.03 0.04
N LEU A 316 12.49 -17.67 -0.79
CA LEU A 316 11.13 -17.32 -0.40
C LEU A 316 10.22 -18.54 -0.53
N VAL A 317 9.55 -18.93 0.54
CA VAL A 317 8.64 -20.07 0.58
C VAL A 317 7.26 -19.68 1.09
N PRO A 318 6.17 -20.18 0.51
CA PRO A 318 4.85 -20.02 1.09
C PRO A 318 4.75 -20.86 2.37
N VAL A 319 4.11 -20.30 3.39
CA VAL A 319 3.90 -20.98 4.67
C VAL A 319 2.41 -20.96 5.03
N LEU A 320 1.99 -21.91 5.86
CA LEU A 320 0.60 -22.03 6.31
C LEU A 320 0.49 -21.70 7.80
N PRO A 321 -0.61 -21.05 8.25
CA PRO A 321 -0.78 -20.65 9.65
C PRO A 321 -0.51 -21.77 10.64
N GLU A 322 -0.91 -23.01 10.33
CA GLU A 322 -0.77 -24.17 11.19
C GLU A 322 0.69 -24.63 11.41
N THR A 323 1.62 -24.20 10.53
CA THR A 323 3.03 -24.64 10.55
C THR A 323 4.02 -23.51 10.84
N MET A 324 3.63 -22.26 10.65
CA MET A 324 4.53 -21.07 10.74
C MET A 324 5.37 -21.05 12.00
N VAL A 325 4.74 -21.20 13.19
CA VAL A 325 5.42 -21.15 14.49
C VAL A 325 6.45 -22.27 14.60
N ALA A 326 6.12 -23.49 14.22
CA ALA A 326 7.01 -24.64 14.29
C ALA A 326 8.19 -24.53 13.29
N GLN A 327 7.94 -23.97 12.10
CA GLN A 327 8.99 -23.77 11.08
C GLN A 327 9.98 -22.69 11.55
N LEU A 328 9.52 -21.62 12.18
CA LEU A 328 10.37 -20.59 12.77
C LEU A 328 11.16 -21.15 13.96
N GLU A 329 10.51 -21.89 14.89
CA GLU A 329 11.15 -22.52 16.05
C GLU A 329 12.23 -23.52 15.66
N SER A 330 12.02 -24.27 14.57
CA SER A 330 12.97 -25.26 14.08
C SER A 330 14.13 -24.68 13.25
N GLY A 331 14.05 -23.40 12.86
CA GLY A 331 14.97 -22.80 11.89
C GLY A 331 14.80 -23.29 10.47
N GLU A 332 13.62 -23.81 10.11
CA GLU A 332 13.26 -24.11 8.71
C GLU A 332 13.04 -22.81 7.93
N ILE A 333 12.55 -21.76 8.60
CA ILE A 333 12.49 -20.37 8.12
C ILE A 333 13.25 -19.47 9.10
N ASP A 334 13.97 -18.48 8.56
CA ASP A 334 14.73 -17.48 9.34
C ASP A 334 13.94 -16.19 9.57
N LEU A 335 12.98 -15.90 8.69
CA LEU A 335 12.13 -14.72 8.70
C LEU A 335 10.71 -15.10 8.30
N LEU A 336 9.74 -14.76 9.13
CA LEU A 336 8.30 -14.79 8.82
C LEU A 336 7.79 -13.37 8.69
N ASN A 337 7.35 -12.96 7.49
CA ASN A 337 6.95 -11.59 7.22
C ASN A 337 5.42 -11.39 7.17
N LYS A 338 4.95 -10.17 7.46
CA LYS A 338 3.57 -9.71 7.32
C LYS A 338 2.53 -10.60 8.03
N CYS A 339 2.89 -11.11 9.20
CA CYS A 339 1.98 -11.94 10.01
C CYS A 339 0.84 -11.08 10.57
N VAL A 340 -0.40 -11.58 10.47
CA VAL A 340 -1.62 -10.90 10.96
C VAL A 340 -2.49 -11.80 11.84
N ASP A 341 -2.29 -13.11 11.78
CA ASP A 341 -3.03 -14.08 12.57
C ASP A 341 -2.63 -13.98 14.04
N SER A 342 -3.61 -13.79 14.92
CA SER A 342 -3.36 -13.53 16.35
C SER A 342 -2.73 -14.70 17.08
N ASP A 343 -3.11 -15.95 16.73
CA ASP A 343 -2.57 -17.15 17.36
C ASP A 343 -1.13 -17.39 16.94
N VAL A 344 -0.81 -17.15 15.65
CA VAL A 344 0.55 -17.21 15.13
C VAL A 344 1.41 -16.11 15.77
N ILE A 345 0.92 -14.86 15.86
CA ILE A 345 1.64 -13.75 16.50
C ILE A 345 2.00 -14.11 17.94
N LEU A 346 1.01 -14.57 18.73
CA LEU A 346 1.23 -14.95 20.13
C LEU A 346 2.19 -16.16 20.25
N GLY A 347 2.06 -17.14 19.34
CA GLY A 347 2.96 -18.28 19.24
C GLY A 347 4.41 -17.86 18.97
N CYS A 348 4.63 -17.00 17.98
CA CYS A 348 5.98 -16.50 17.66
C CYS A 348 6.55 -15.59 18.76
N MET A 349 5.74 -14.74 19.39
CA MET A 349 6.18 -13.92 20.54
C MET A 349 6.68 -14.79 21.72
N ALA A 350 6.11 -15.98 21.91
CA ALA A 350 6.56 -16.91 22.93
C ALA A 350 7.98 -17.48 22.66
N LEU A 351 8.48 -17.37 21.43
CA LEU A 351 9.81 -17.81 21.04
C LEU A 351 10.91 -16.76 21.30
N SER A 352 10.59 -15.58 21.85
CA SER A 352 11.54 -14.49 22.11
C SER A 352 12.75 -14.91 22.97
N GLN A 353 12.57 -15.84 23.91
CA GLN A 353 13.66 -16.38 24.73
C GLN A 353 14.47 -17.48 24.00
N GLN A 354 14.14 -17.80 22.76
CA GLN A 354 14.77 -18.81 21.93
C GLN A 354 15.49 -18.20 20.72
N GLY A 355 15.77 -16.89 20.77
CA GLY A 355 16.51 -16.19 19.71
C GLY A 355 15.61 -15.78 18.53
N ILE A 356 14.32 -15.51 18.79
CA ILE A 356 13.42 -14.92 17.79
C ILE A 356 13.08 -13.49 18.17
N ASP A 357 13.50 -12.57 17.33
CA ASP A 357 13.17 -11.15 17.40
C ASP A 357 11.88 -10.82 16.67
N THR A 358 11.33 -9.66 16.95
CA THR A 358 10.11 -9.16 16.28
C THR A 358 10.22 -7.69 15.92
N ARG A 359 9.62 -7.34 14.80
CA ARG A 359 9.28 -5.96 14.44
C ARG A 359 7.81 -5.89 14.04
N ASN A 360 7.22 -4.73 14.27
CA ASN A 360 5.84 -4.51 13.87
C ASN A 360 5.68 -3.13 13.21
N TYR A 361 4.72 -3.03 12.30
CA TYR A 361 4.43 -1.79 11.59
C TYR A 361 2.98 -1.73 11.13
N ALA A 362 2.45 -0.51 11.04
CA ALA A 362 1.06 -0.29 10.69
C ALA A 362 0.81 -0.53 9.18
N ARG A 363 -0.34 -1.09 8.86
CA ARG A 363 -0.79 -1.30 7.48
C ARG A 363 -1.18 0.03 6.83
N LEU A 364 -0.85 0.21 5.55
CA LEU A 364 -1.31 1.34 4.72
C LEU A 364 -2.79 1.27 4.33
N GLY A 365 -3.48 0.21 4.65
CA GLY A 365 -4.85 -0.01 4.23
C GLY A 365 -5.81 -0.25 5.37
N TYR A 366 -7.05 -0.60 5.01
CA TYR A 366 -8.12 -0.87 5.97
C TYR A 366 -9.06 -1.98 5.49
N GLY A 367 -9.78 -2.58 6.44
CA GLY A 367 -10.90 -3.48 6.18
C GLY A 367 -12.21 -2.74 6.32
N PHE A 368 -13.19 -3.04 5.46
CA PHE A 368 -14.42 -2.29 5.34
C PHE A 368 -15.56 -3.14 4.76
N CYS A 369 -16.81 -2.70 4.99
CA CYS A 369 -17.90 -3.13 4.15
C CYS A 369 -18.14 -2.11 3.03
N ALA A 370 -18.14 -2.56 1.79
CA ALA A 370 -18.50 -1.76 0.64
C ALA A 370 -20.02 -1.59 0.55
N PHE A 371 -20.47 -0.46 0.01
CA PHE A 371 -21.86 -0.20 -0.33
C PHE A 371 -22.02 0.12 -1.83
N ALA A 372 -23.17 -0.25 -2.41
CA ALA A 372 -23.65 0.28 -3.67
C ALA A 372 -24.41 1.58 -3.37
N CYS A 373 -23.75 2.73 -3.57
CA CYS A 373 -24.33 4.02 -3.20
C CYS A 373 -25.21 4.65 -4.30
N GLU A 374 -25.25 4.03 -5.47
CA GLU A 374 -26.02 4.52 -6.64
C GLU A 374 -27.43 3.95 -6.73
N GLU A 375 -27.74 2.88 -5.99
CA GLU A 375 -29.00 2.15 -6.14
C GLU A 375 -29.51 1.55 -4.82
N SER A 376 -30.75 1.08 -4.84
CA SER A 376 -31.41 0.40 -3.72
C SER A 376 -31.44 1.21 -2.41
N ALA A 377 -31.67 0.57 -1.27
CA ALA A 377 -31.70 1.26 0.01
C ALA A 377 -30.36 1.89 0.41
N THR A 378 -29.24 1.34 -0.05
CA THR A 378 -27.89 1.84 0.28
C THR A 378 -27.52 3.16 -0.43
N GLN A 379 -28.31 3.66 -1.38
CA GLN A 379 -28.14 4.99 -1.94
C GLN A 379 -28.34 6.11 -0.89
N PHE A 380 -29.12 5.84 0.16
CA PHE A 380 -29.41 6.81 1.22
C PHE A 380 -28.34 6.77 2.33
N ALA A 381 -27.74 7.91 2.64
CA ALA A 381 -26.74 8.02 3.70
C ALA A 381 -27.31 7.57 5.06
N ALA A 382 -28.56 7.90 5.36
CA ALA A 382 -29.23 7.49 6.59
C ALA A 382 -29.29 5.96 6.76
N VAL A 383 -29.42 5.20 5.67
CA VAL A 383 -29.41 3.73 5.69
C VAL A 383 -28.00 3.23 6.00
N ARG A 384 -26.96 3.79 5.35
CA ARG A 384 -25.57 3.41 5.59
C ARG A 384 -25.13 3.74 7.03
N GLN A 385 -25.53 4.92 7.54
CA GLN A 385 -25.32 5.33 8.94
C GLN A 385 -26.07 4.42 9.92
N ALA A 386 -27.32 4.04 9.62
CA ALA A 386 -28.08 3.11 10.46
C ALA A 386 -27.42 1.72 10.54
N ILE A 387 -26.84 1.24 9.43
CA ILE A 387 -26.03 0.01 9.44
C ILE A 387 -24.79 0.19 10.30
N ALA A 388 -24.08 1.34 10.19
CA ALA A 388 -22.90 1.65 11.00
C ALA A 388 -23.21 1.67 12.50
N TYR A 389 -24.33 2.28 12.94
CA TYR A 389 -24.79 2.26 14.33
C TYR A 389 -25.34 0.88 14.78
N SER A 390 -25.46 -0.08 13.87
CA SER A 390 -25.90 -1.45 14.17
C SER A 390 -24.76 -2.46 14.26
N PHE A 391 -23.52 -2.00 14.03
CA PHE A 391 -22.32 -2.82 13.94
C PHE A 391 -21.35 -2.52 15.11
N ASP A 392 -21.01 -3.57 15.88
CA ASP A 392 -20.03 -3.49 16.97
C ASP A 392 -18.61 -3.68 16.41
N ARG A 393 -17.98 -2.56 16.08
CA ARG A 393 -16.62 -2.52 15.50
C ARG A 393 -15.57 -3.06 16.47
N ASP A 394 -15.65 -2.68 17.75
CA ASP A 394 -14.69 -3.11 18.76
C ASP A 394 -14.80 -4.63 19.01
N GLY A 395 -16.04 -5.14 19.07
CA GLY A 395 -16.29 -6.58 19.17
C GLY A 395 -15.77 -7.35 17.97
N PHE A 396 -16.00 -6.84 16.75
CA PHE A 396 -15.46 -7.44 15.53
C PHE A 396 -13.92 -7.49 15.55
N ILE A 397 -13.25 -6.37 15.90
CA ILE A 397 -11.79 -6.31 15.94
C ILE A 397 -11.23 -7.28 17.00
N ALA A 398 -11.87 -7.33 18.17
CA ALA A 398 -11.42 -8.21 19.26
C ALA A 398 -11.51 -9.69 18.86
N GLU A 399 -12.52 -10.09 18.08
CA GLU A 399 -12.72 -11.46 17.64
C GLU A 399 -11.88 -11.81 16.42
N TYR A 400 -11.80 -10.91 15.42
CA TYR A 400 -11.13 -11.17 14.16
C TYR A 400 -9.60 -10.97 14.21
N LEU A 401 -9.14 -9.94 14.95
CA LEU A 401 -7.72 -9.53 14.99
C LEU A 401 -7.11 -9.63 16.39
N GLY A 402 -7.87 -10.08 17.39
CA GLY A 402 -7.42 -10.05 18.77
C GLY A 402 -7.07 -8.62 19.21
N SER A 403 -5.88 -8.44 19.79
CA SER A 403 -5.40 -7.11 20.23
C SER A 403 -4.58 -6.35 19.16
N PHE A 404 -4.48 -6.88 17.94
CA PHE A 404 -3.59 -6.38 16.88
C PHE A 404 -4.31 -5.57 15.80
N GLY A 405 -5.59 -5.26 16.00
CA GLY A 405 -6.39 -4.39 15.14
C GLY A 405 -6.65 -3.03 15.77
N ILE A 406 -6.79 -2.01 14.94
CA ILE A 406 -7.12 -0.63 15.32
C ILE A 406 -8.40 -0.23 14.58
N ALA A 407 -9.37 0.33 15.30
CA ALA A 407 -10.60 0.82 14.70
C ALA A 407 -10.34 1.99 13.73
N VAL A 408 -10.99 1.93 12.57
CA VAL A 408 -10.93 2.98 11.54
C VAL A 408 -12.34 3.48 11.28
N TYR A 409 -12.47 4.81 11.18
CA TYR A 409 -13.76 5.47 11.11
C TYR A 409 -14.01 6.21 9.78
N SER A 410 -12.98 6.28 8.91
CA SER A 410 -13.07 6.94 7.60
C SER A 410 -12.13 6.26 6.59
N TYR A 411 -11.85 6.94 5.47
CA TYR A 411 -11.08 6.43 4.35
C TYR A 411 -9.57 6.59 4.58
N TYR A 412 -9.03 5.82 5.51
CA TYR A 412 -7.61 5.82 5.83
C TYR A 412 -7.13 4.48 6.39
N GLY A 413 -5.83 4.22 6.25
CA GLY A 413 -5.10 3.18 6.99
C GLY A 413 -4.22 3.81 8.05
N VAL A 414 -4.00 3.11 9.17
CA VAL A 414 -3.21 3.66 10.29
C VAL A 414 -1.77 3.95 9.89
N GLY A 415 -1.22 3.22 8.92
CA GLY A 415 0.14 3.42 8.44
C GLY A 415 0.33 4.61 7.48
N GLN A 416 -0.75 5.27 7.01
CA GLN A 416 -0.58 6.44 6.15
C GLN A 416 0.05 7.60 6.92
N TRP A 417 0.94 8.36 6.26
CA TRP A 417 1.67 9.43 6.93
C TRP A 417 0.76 10.51 7.52
N MET A 418 -0.36 10.80 6.87
CA MET A 418 -1.38 11.73 7.39
C MET A 418 -1.96 11.22 8.72
N THR A 419 -2.31 9.94 8.77
CA THR A 419 -2.84 9.32 10.00
C THR A 419 -1.77 9.31 11.11
N LEU A 420 -0.52 8.99 10.78
CA LEU A 420 0.58 9.02 11.73
C LEU A 420 0.84 10.45 12.25
N ALA A 421 0.74 11.45 11.37
CA ALA A 421 0.86 12.85 11.76
C ALA A 421 -0.29 13.30 12.67
N ALA A 422 -1.55 12.97 12.32
CA ALA A 422 -2.72 13.27 13.14
C ALA A 422 -2.70 12.57 14.52
N MET A 423 -2.00 11.43 14.62
CA MET A 423 -1.77 10.73 15.88
C MET A 423 -0.54 11.23 16.66
N GLY A 424 0.21 12.20 16.11
CA GLY A 424 1.43 12.74 16.70
C GLY A 424 2.65 11.79 16.63
N ALA A 425 2.58 10.75 15.80
CA ALA A 425 3.64 9.76 15.61
C ALA A 425 4.64 10.15 14.51
N LEU A 426 4.33 11.13 13.69
CA LEU A 426 5.16 11.63 12.60
C LEU A 426 5.07 13.15 12.53
N LEU A 427 6.16 13.80 12.16
CA LEU A 427 6.21 15.24 11.87
C LEU A 427 6.74 15.43 10.44
N PRO A 428 5.86 15.52 9.42
CA PRO A 428 6.26 15.60 8.04
C PRO A 428 7.10 16.85 7.72
N GLY A 429 7.99 16.74 6.74
CA GLY A 429 8.82 17.86 6.27
C GLY A 429 9.81 18.39 7.30
N ASN A 430 10.09 17.68 8.39
CA ASN A 430 10.92 18.16 9.50
C ASN A 430 10.47 19.53 10.03
N ALA A 431 9.15 19.75 10.14
CA ALA A 431 8.53 21.01 10.57
C ALA A 431 9.10 21.50 11.90
N GLN A 432 9.31 22.81 12.01
CA GLN A 432 9.86 23.45 13.21
C GLN A 432 9.08 24.72 13.60
N GLY A 433 9.22 25.16 14.84
CA GLY A 433 8.65 26.43 15.32
C GLY A 433 7.14 26.47 15.24
N GLU A 434 6.57 27.48 14.57
CA GLU A 434 5.11 27.69 14.46
C GLU A 434 4.43 26.56 13.67
N GLU A 435 5.08 26.01 12.68
CA GLU A 435 4.55 24.88 11.89
C GLU A 435 4.46 23.61 12.75
N ALA A 436 5.47 23.30 13.55
CA ALA A 436 5.41 22.15 14.47
C ALA A 436 4.30 22.32 15.54
N LEU A 437 4.00 23.56 15.95
CA LEU A 437 2.85 23.84 16.83
C LEU A 437 1.52 23.60 16.14
N ALA A 438 1.41 23.97 14.84
CA ALA A 438 0.20 23.73 14.06
C ALA A 438 -0.08 22.22 13.90
N TRP A 439 0.96 21.40 13.69
CA TRP A 439 0.83 19.95 13.70
C TRP A 439 0.29 19.38 15.02
N GLY A 440 0.61 20.02 16.15
CA GLY A 440 0.08 19.62 17.46
C GLY A 440 -1.42 19.83 17.65
N GLU A 441 -2.07 20.62 16.79
CA GLU A 441 -3.54 20.83 16.79
C GLU A 441 -4.28 19.81 15.89
N ILE A 442 -3.56 19.11 15.03
CA ILE A 442 -4.10 18.07 14.14
C ILE A 442 -4.50 16.84 14.96
N ASN A 443 -5.71 16.33 14.77
CA ASN A 443 -6.21 15.10 15.39
C ASN A 443 -7.44 14.55 14.64
N LEU A 444 -7.94 13.40 15.04
CA LEU A 444 -9.09 12.71 14.43
C LEU A 444 -10.36 12.77 15.29
N ASP A 445 -10.41 13.64 16.31
CA ASP A 445 -11.52 13.72 17.27
C ASP A 445 -12.85 14.19 16.65
N MET A 446 -12.81 14.80 15.42
CA MET A 446 -14.00 15.21 14.67
C MET A 446 -14.78 14.04 14.07
N LEU A 447 -14.17 12.87 13.91
CA LEU A 447 -14.84 11.74 13.28
C LEU A 447 -15.91 11.11 14.18
N ASN A 448 -17.09 10.83 13.61
CA ASN A 448 -18.11 10.05 14.29
C ASN A 448 -17.70 8.57 14.34
N HIS A 449 -17.66 8.00 15.54
CA HIS A 449 -17.27 6.60 15.74
C HIS A 449 -18.38 5.61 15.37
N TYR A 450 -19.63 6.07 15.27
CA TYR A 450 -20.78 5.19 15.02
C TYR A 450 -20.86 4.04 16.02
N ASP A 451 -20.68 4.34 17.33
CA ASP A 451 -20.82 3.34 18.39
C ASP A 451 -22.23 2.71 18.36
N PRO A 452 -22.37 1.42 18.61
CA PRO A 452 -23.65 0.71 18.53
C PRO A 452 -24.78 1.43 19.26
N ASN A 453 -25.77 1.92 18.51
CA ASN A 453 -26.90 2.68 19.04
C ASN A 453 -28.18 2.44 18.21
N PRO A 454 -28.96 1.41 18.54
CA PRO A 454 -30.18 1.09 17.80
C PRO A 454 -31.23 2.20 17.80
N GLU A 455 -31.28 3.06 18.84
CA GLU A 455 -32.22 4.18 18.91
C GLU A 455 -31.87 5.25 17.90
N THR A 456 -30.58 5.60 17.77
CA THR A 456 -30.08 6.54 16.76
C THR A 456 -30.29 5.97 15.36
N ALA A 457 -29.94 4.71 15.13
CA ALA A 457 -30.16 4.02 13.86
C ALA A 457 -31.63 4.09 13.41
N LEU A 458 -32.55 3.79 14.33
CA LEU A 458 -33.99 3.86 14.06
C LEU A 458 -34.44 5.29 13.76
N SER A 459 -33.95 6.29 14.51
CA SER A 459 -34.31 7.69 14.30
C SER A 459 -33.90 8.19 12.93
N LEU A 460 -32.67 7.86 12.46
CA LEU A 460 -32.18 8.19 11.13
C LEU A 460 -33.09 7.62 10.04
N LEU A 461 -33.48 6.36 10.16
CA LEU A 461 -34.38 5.70 9.20
C LEU A 461 -35.77 6.38 9.16
N ILE A 462 -36.34 6.73 10.31
CA ILE A 462 -37.65 7.37 10.40
C ILE A 462 -37.57 8.80 9.79
N GLU A 463 -36.55 9.57 10.14
CA GLU A 463 -36.34 10.94 9.64
C GLU A 463 -36.13 10.94 8.12
N ASP A 464 -35.45 9.93 7.57
CA ASP A 464 -35.25 9.76 6.13
C ASP A 464 -36.50 9.19 5.42
N GLY A 465 -37.57 8.83 6.13
CA GLY A 465 -38.86 8.45 5.55
C GLY A 465 -39.11 6.94 5.41
N TRP A 466 -38.31 6.07 6.02
CA TRP A 466 -38.52 4.62 6.07
C TRP A 466 -39.63 4.28 7.09
N THR A 467 -40.84 4.72 6.82
CA THR A 467 -41.98 4.68 7.75
C THR A 467 -43.17 3.87 7.27
N LEU A 468 -43.10 3.28 6.08
CA LEU A 468 -44.18 2.53 5.45
C LEU A 468 -43.94 1.02 5.51
N ASN A 469 -44.99 0.25 5.27
CA ASN A 469 -44.96 -1.21 5.06
C ASN A 469 -45.18 -1.54 3.57
N ALA A 470 -45.18 -2.79 3.17
CA ALA A 470 -45.35 -3.26 1.79
C ALA A 470 -46.64 -2.82 1.09
N ALA A 471 -47.66 -2.41 1.87
CA ALA A 471 -48.92 -1.90 1.35
C ALA A 471 -48.97 -0.36 1.23
N GLY A 472 -47.89 0.33 1.62
CA GLY A 472 -47.82 1.80 1.68
C GLY A 472 -48.52 2.40 2.89
N GLU A 473 -48.90 1.57 3.88
CA GLU A 473 -49.48 2.00 5.14
C GLU A 473 -48.37 2.25 6.19
N PRO A 474 -48.63 2.97 7.27
CA PRO A 474 -47.64 3.16 8.36
C PRO A 474 -47.09 1.84 8.89
N PHE A 475 -45.79 1.72 9.00
CA PHE A 475 -45.10 0.52 9.49
C PHE A 475 -45.49 0.23 10.95
N ASN A 476 -45.88 -1.01 11.19
CA ASN A 476 -46.21 -1.50 12.52
C ASN A 476 -45.24 -2.65 12.91
N PRO A 477 -44.32 -2.46 13.88
CA PRO A 477 -43.30 -3.45 14.24
C PRO A 477 -43.86 -4.75 14.86
N GLU A 478 -45.15 -4.79 15.23
CA GLU A 478 -45.78 -6.00 15.77
C GLU A 478 -46.17 -7.00 14.66
N VAL A 479 -46.33 -6.53 13.41
CA VAL A 479 -46.84 -7.34 12.29
C VAL A 479 -46.06 -7.24 11.01
N ASP A 480 -45.33 -6.10 10.79
CA ASP A 480 -44.55 -5.84 9.59
C ASP A 480 -43.07 -6.19 9.85
N ALA A 481 -42.43 -6.91 8.93
CA ALA A 481 -41.05 -7.32 9.03
C ALA A 481 -40.09 -6.31 8.36
N VAL A 482 -40.53 -5.67 7.27
CA VAL A 482 -39.67 -4.82 6.42
C VAL A 482 -40.29 -3.43 6.30
N ARG A 483 -39.42 -2.41 6.48
CA ARG A 483 -39.78 -1.01 6.23
C ARG A 483 -39.68 -0.68 4.75
N TYR A 484 -40.51 0.27 4.34
CA TYR A 484 -40.53 0.82 2.98
C TYR A 484 -40.47 2.35 3.04
N LYS A 485 -39.95 2.92 1.96
CA LYS A 485 -39.93 4.35 1.66
C LYS A 485 -40.50 4.56 0.25
N GLU A 486 -41.30 5.60 0.04
CA GLU A 486 -41.73 6.00 -1.30
C GLU A 486 -40.61 6.80 -1.99
N VAL A 487 -40.15 6.30 -3.13
CA VAL A 487 -39.11 6.92 -3.95
C VAL A 487 -39.65 6.99 -5.38
N ASP A 488 -39.72 8.19 -5.96
CA ASP A 488 -40.25 8.43 -7.31
C ASP A 488 -41.64 7.80 -7.59
N GLY A 489 -42.45 7.66 -6.55
CA GLY A 489 -43.81 7.11 -6.62
C GLY A 489 -43.88 5.59 -6.53
N GLU A 490 -42.80 4.91 -6.27
CA GLU A 490 -42.71 3.47 -6.02
C GLU A 490 -42.28 3.19 -4.57
N LEU A 491 -42.74 2.05 -4.03
CA LEU A 491 -42.36 1.62 -2.71
C LEU A 491 -41.04 0.84 -2.75
N MET A 492 -39.98 1.41 -2.20
CA MET A 492 -38.67 0.77 -2.06
C MET A 492 -38.58 0.04 -0.73
N PRO A 493 -38.23 -1.27 -0.71
CA PRO A 493 -38.00 -2.00 0.53
C PRO A 493 -36.66 -1.60 1.17
N LEU A 494 -36.59 -1.58 2.50
CA LEU A 494 -35.34 -1.48 3.25
C LEU A 494 -34.67 -2.86 3.25
N SER A 495 -34.04 -3.20 2.12
CA SER A 495 -33.46 -4.51 1.85
C SER A 495 -31.97 -4.40 1.52
N ILE A 496 -31.16 -5.27 2.15
CA ILE A 496 -29.72 -5.38 1.93
C ILE A 496 -29.42 -6.79 1.44
N ARG A 497 -28.79 -6.88 0.25
CA ARG A 497 -28.25 -8.13 -0.29
C ARG A 497 -26.73 -8.12 -0.10
N PHE A 498 -26.27 -8.98 0.79
CA PHE A 498 -24.85 -9.09 1.15
C PHE A 498 -24.20 -10.25 0.40
N ALA A 499 -23.14 -9.97 -0.36
CA ALA A 499 -22.28 -11.00 -0.94
C ALA A 499 -21.26 -11.46 0.11
N LYS A 500 -21.45 -12.66 0.65
CA LYS A 500 -20.55 -13.31 1.60
C LYS A 500 -19.56 -14.19 0.82
N VAL A 501 -18.28 -13.83 0.86
CA VAL A 501 -17.24 -14.66 0.23
C VAL A 501 -17.03 -15.95 1.00
N GLU A 502 -17.01 -17.09 0.28
CA GLU A 502 -16.78 -18.42 0.84
C GLU A 502 -15.46 -18.49 1.62
N GLY A 503 -15.51 -19.01 2.85
CA GLY A 503 -14.31 -19.19 3.69
C GLY A 503 -13.66 -17.89 4.19
N ASN A 504 -14.40 -16.78 4.21
CA ASN A 504 -13.93 -15.50 4.74
C ASN A 504 -14.47 -15.27 6.16
N ASP A 505 -13.64 -15.51 7.18
CA ASP A 505 -14.02 -15.40 8.60
C ASP A 505 -14.49 -13.98 8.96
N GLY A 506 -13.88 -12.93 8.38
CA GLY A 506 -14.33 -11.56 8.60
C GLY A 506 -15.73 -11.30 8.03
N ALA A 507 -16.07 -11.87 6.88
CA ALA A 507 -17.41 -11.78 6.31
C ALA A 507 -18.42 -12.57 7.16
N ASP A 508 -18.01 -13.71 7.74
CA ASP A 508 -18.87 -14.50 8.65
C ASP A 508 -19.23 -13.69 9.90
N LEU A 509 -18.27 -13.02 10.54
CA LEU A 509 -18.49 -12.16 11.70
C LEU A 509 -19.38 -10.94 11.38
N VAL A 510 -19.19 -10.30 10.23
CA VAL A 510 -20.07 -9.20 9.77
C VAL A 510 -21.51 -9.71 9.64
N VAL A 511 -21.70 -10.84 8.96
CA VAL A 511 -23.03 -11.45 8.77
C VAL A 511 -23.66 -11.84 10.10
N GLU A 512 -22.89 -12.40 11.03
CA GLU A 512 -23.38 -12.77 12.36
C GLU A 512 -23.94 -11.55 13.10
N GLN A 513 -23.18 -10.46 13.20
CA GLN A 513 -23.59 -9.25 13.89
C GLN A 513 -24.81 -8.59 13.23
N LEU A 514 -24.77 -8.38 11.91
CA LEU A 514 -25.83 -7.68 11.19
C LEU A 514 -27.12 -8.50 11.10
N SER A 515 -27.06 -9.84 11.05
CA SER A 515 -28.23 -10.71 11.11
C SER A 515 -28.98 -10.61 12.44
N GLN A 516 -28.30 -10.26 13.53
CA GLN A 516 -28.91 -10.07 14.85
C GLN A 516 -29.52 -8.67 15.01
N THR A 517 -28.93 -7.64 14.41
CA THR A 517 -29.27 -6.24 14.67
C THR A 517 -30.23 -5.65 13.65
N LEU A 518 -30.00 -5.86 12.35
CA LEU A 518 -30.74 -5.19 11.27
C LEU A 518 -32.24 -5.54 11.22
N PRO A 519 -32.67 -6.81 11.43
CA PRO A 519 -34.11 -7.14 11.40
C PRO A 519 -34.95 -6.42 12.47
N ALA A 520 -34.33 -6.10 13.61
CA ALA A 520 -35.02 -5.34 14.68
C ALA A 520 -35.33 -3.88 14.27
N LEU A 521 -34.60 -3.33 13.30
CA LEU A 521 -34.81 -2.01 12.72
C LEU A 521 -35.77 -2.02 11.51
N GLY A 522 -36.21 -3.22 11.07
CA GLY A 522 -37.05 -3.40 9.89
C GLY A 522 -36.30 -3.55 8.57
N PHE A 523 -35.04 -3.97 8.60
CA PHE A 523 -34.30 -4.39 7.40
C PHE A 523 -34.66 -5.82 7.00
N GLU A 524 -34.74 -6.06 5.71
CA GLU A 524 -34.58 -7.37 5.13
C GLU A 524 -33.10 -7.57 4.79
N PHE A 525 -32.42 -8.48 5.51
CA PHE A 525 -31.01 -8.77 5.31
C PHE A 525 -30.85 -10.13 4.65
N ILE A 526 -30.44 -10.13 3.37
CA ILE A 526 -30.31 -11.31 2.51
C ILE A 526 -28.82 -11.58 2.31
N VAL A 527 -28.36 -12.76 2.74
CA VAL A 527 -26.97 -13.18 2.59
C VAL A 527 -26.87 -14.24 1.52
N GLU A 528 -26.00 -14.03 0.54
CA GLU A 528 -25.67 -15.00 -0.50
C GLU A 528 -24.18 -15.33 -0.43
N GLU A 529 -23.87 -16.63 -0.29
CA GLU A 529 -22.49 -17.11 -0.29
C GLU A 529 -22.00 -17.27 -1.72
N VAL A 530 -20.86 -16.64 -2.04
CA VAL A 530 -20.34 -16.55 -3.40
C VAL A 530 -18.82 -16.73 -3.45
N PRO A 531 -18.25 -17.20 -4.56
CA PRO A 531 -16.80 -17.15 -4.79
C PRO A 531 -16.27 -15.72 -4.78
N PHE A 532 -15.02 -15.53 -4.36
CA PHE A 532 -14.36 -14.21 -4.34
C PHE A 532 -14.38 -13.53 -5.72
N SER A 533 -14.17 -14.29 -6.80
CA SER A 533 -14.19 -13.77 -8.18
C SER A 533 -15.57 -13.24 -8.60
N GLU A 534 -16.66 -13.86 -8.14
CA GLU A 534 -18.02 -13.36 -8.41
C GLU A 534 -18.29 -12.06 -7.68
N MET A 535 -17.91 -11.99 -6.39
CA MET A 535 -18.03 -10.76 -5.61
C MET A 535 -17.23 -9.61 -6.23
N LEU A 536 -15.98 -9.87 -6.70
CA LEU A 536 -15.17 -8.85 -7.37
C LEU A 536 -15.78 -8.41 -8.72
N ALA A 537 -16.30 -9.33 -9.52
CA ALA A 537 -16.95 -9.00 -10.79
C ALA A 537 -18.17 -8.08 -10.58
N ASP A 538 -18.95 -8.34 -9.52
CA ASP A 538 -20.07 -7.48 -9.11
C ASP A 538 -19.58 -6.12 -8.60
N TYR A 539 -18.57 -6.10 -7.74
CA TYR A 539 -17.98 -4.87 -7.18
C TYR A 539 -17.43 -3.93 -8.26
N TYR A 540 -16.78 -4.46 -9.29
CA TYR A 540 -16.27 -3.69 -10.43
C TYR A 540 -17.27 -3.55 -11.58
N ARG A 541 -18.48 -4.04 -11.43
CA ARG A 541 -19.56 -4.02 -12.45
C ARG A 541 -19.12 -4.59 -13.81
N VAL A 542 -18.36 -5.67 -13.80
CA VAL A 542 -17.86 -6.29 -15.05
C VAL A 542 -19.01 -6.68 -15.98
N ASP A 543 -20.15 -7.15 -15.43
CA ASP A 543 -21.37 -7.52 -16.16
C ASP A 543 -22.38 -6.37 -16.30
N GLY A 544 -22.04 -5.16 -15.84
CA GLY A 544 -22.82 -3.93 -16.01
C GLY A 544 -23.80 -3.61 -14.89
N GLU A 545 -24.52 -4.56 -14.33
CA GLU A 545 -25.49 -4.35 -13.23
C GLU A 545 -25.02 -5.03 -11.94
N ARG A 546 -25.21 -4.35 -10.79
CA ARG A 546 -24.95 -4.94 -9.48
C ARG A 546 -26.07 -5.88 -9.05
N LYS A 547 -25.67 -7.02 -8.46
CA LYS A 547 -26.56 -7.95 -7.78
C LYS A 547 -26.61 -7.70 -6.27
N TYR A 548 -25.47 -7.23 -5.72
CA TYR A 548 -25.27 -7.08 -4.29
C TYR A 548 -25.05 -5.61 -3.94
N ASN A 549 -25.62 -5.17 -2.84
CA ASN A 549 -25.43 -3.79 -2.39
C ASN A 549 -24.56 -3.67 -1.14
N MET A 550 -24.00 -4.80 -0.66
CA MET A 550 -23.03 -4.81 0.42
C MET A 550 -22.11 -6.04 0.34
N ASN A 551 -20.85 -5.88 0.66
CA ASN A 551 -19.87 -6.97 0.82
C ASN A 551 -18.77 -6.55 1.81
N PHE A 552 -17.96 -7.52 2.31
CA PHE A 552 -16.80 -7.25 3.17
C PHE A 552 -15.50 -7.43 2.39
N MET A 553 -14.61 -6.47 2.52
CA MET A 553 -13.33 -6.42 1.81
C MET A 553 -12.23 -5.75 2.64
N ALA A 554 -11.01 -5.83 2.13
CA ALA A 554 -9.89 -5.03 2.61
C ALA A 554 -9.08 -4.52 1.41
N THR A 555 -8.46 -3.36 1.56
CA THR A 555 -7.60 -2.74 0.54
C THR A 555 -6.34 -2.14 1.16
N ASN A 556 -5.33 -1.89 0.33
CA ASN A 556 -4.17 -1.08 0.67
C ASN A 556 -4.17 0.19 -0.17
N PHE A 557 -3.72 1.27 0.44
CA PHE A 557 -3.49 2.53 -0.27
C PHE A 557 -2.08 2.57 -0.86
N ALA A 558 -1.92 3.29 -1.95
CA ALA A 558 -0.59 3.62 -2.46
C ALA A 558 0.10 4.67 -1.57
N ASN A 559 1.44 4.72 -1.60
CA ASN A 559 2.21 5.74 -0.91
C ASN A 559 1.78 7.16 -1.36
N ALA A 560 1.63 7.36 -2.68
CA ALA A 560 0.97 8.55 -3.22
C ALA A 560 -0.54 8.42 -3.03
N PHE A 561 -1.07 8.93 -1.94
CA PHE A 561 -2.50 8.88 -1.67
C PHE A 561 -3.24 9.94 -2.49
N ASP A 562 -3.97 9.49 -3.50
CA ASP A 562 -4.73 10.35 -4.41
C ASP A 562 -6.15 9.77 -4.60
N PRO A 563 -7.11 10.15 -3.75
CA PRO A 563 -8.46 9.60 -3.81
C PRO A 563 -9.35 10.21 -4.90
N TYR A 564 -8.89 11.25 -5.63
CA TYR A 564 -9.73 12.01 -6.56
C TYR A 564 -10.46 11.12 -7.57
N TYR A 565 -9.74 10.22 -8.26
CA TYR A 565 -10.35 9.36 -9.27
C TYR A 565 -11.29 8.29 -8.68
N THR A 566 -11.10 7.93 -7.39
CA THR A 566 -12.00 7.00 -6.68
C THR A 566 -13.35 7.62 -6.39
N PHE A 567 -13.43 8.95 -6.27
CA PHE A 567 -14.66 9.66 -5.92
C PHE A 567 -15.16 10.63 -7.00
N ILE A 568 -14.66 10.49 -8.23
CA ILE A 568 -15.16 11.27 -9.36
C ILE A 568 -16.65 10.98 -9.59
N THR A 569 -17.45 12.04 -9.83
CA THR A 569 -18.91 11.90 -9.91
C THR A 569 -19.42 11.58 -11.32
N ASP A 570 -18.55 11.52 -12.33
CA ASP A 570 -18.94 11.18 -13.71
C ASP A 570 -19.43 9.72 -13.78
N PRO A 571 -20.70 9.50 -14.16
CA PRO A 571 -21.27 8.15 -14.27
C PRO A 571 -20.54 7.22 -15.25
N SER A 572 -19.78 7.76 -16.21
CA SER A 572 -19.04 6.97 -17.22
C SER A 572 -17.86 6.20 -16.59
N VAL A 573 -17.39 6.60 -15.42
CA VAL A 573 -16.27 5.94 -14.70
C VAL A 573 -16.74 5.16 -13.47
N GLN A 574 -18.04 5.13 -13.18
CA GLN A 574 -18.59 4.28 -12.13
C GLN A 574 -18.29 2.81 -12.42
N GLY A 575 -17.83 2.08 -11.39
CA GLY A 575 -17.39 0.69 -11.53
C GLY A 575 -15.94 0.52 -11.96
N ALA A 576 -15.41 1.43 -12.76
CA ALA A 576 -14.00 1.41 -13.15
C ALA A 576 -13.09 2.02 -12.07
N THR A 577 -13.42 3.24 -11.61
CA THR A 577 -12.66 3.95 -10.57
C THR A 577 -13.52 4.24 -9.34
N ASN A 578 -14.75 4.76 -9.52
CA ASN A 578 -15.71 4.98 -8.45
C ASN A 578 -16.54 3.70 -8.21
N THR A 579 -15.96 2.75 -7.51
CA THR A 579 -16.58 1.45 -7.24
C THR A 579 -17.79 1.53 -6.29
N SER A 580 -17.84 2.52 -5.39
CA SER A 580 -18.99 2.72 -4.50
C SER A 580 -20.21 3.29 -5.22
N GLY A 581 -20.01 3.95 -6.37
CA GLY A 581 -21.06 4.66 -7.10
C GLY A 581 -21.57 5.91 -6.37
N ILE A 582 -20.86 6.39 -5.34
CA ILE A 582 -21.23 7.62 -4.65
C ILE A 582 -21.10 8.83 -5.58
N ALA A 583 -22.13 9.67 -5.62
CA ALA A 583 -22.13 10.92 -6.38
C ALA A 583 -22.23 12.10 -5.39
N ASP A 584 -21.10 12.45 -4.79
CA ASP A 584 -20.98 13.57 -3.86
C ASP A 584 -19.93 14.56 -4.37
N GLU A 585 -20.40 15.73 -4.85
CA GLU A 585 -19.53 16.75 -5.44
C GLU A 585 -18.57 17.33 -4.39
N GLU A 586 -19.00 17.49 -3.13
CA GLU A 586 -18.17 18.01 -2.06
C GLU A 586 -17.01 17.07 -1.74
N LEU A 587 -17.26 15.76 -1.64
CA LEU A 587 -16.21 14.78 -1.43
C LEU A 587 -15.19 14.76 -2.58
N MET A 588 -15.69 14.87 -3.82
CA MET A 588 -14.83 14.94 -5.01
C MET A 588 -13.99 16.23 -5.02
N GLU A 589 -14.59 17.39 -4.69
CA GLU A 589 -13.86 18.66 -4.62
C GLU A 589 -12.77 18.63 -3.54
N LEU A 590 -13.06 18.08 -2.35
CA LEU A 590 -12.06 17.91 -1.28
C LEU A 590 -10.91 16.98 -1.70
N ALA A 591 -11.20 15.89 -2.38
CA ALA A 591 -10.17 15.02 -2.95
C ALA A 591 -9.33 15.74 -4.01
N TRP A 592 -9.94 16.62 -4.81
CA TRP A 592 -9.24 17.46 -5.78
C TRP A 592 -8.33 18.49 -5.08
N GLU A 593 -8.77 19.15 -4.02
CA GLU A 593 -7.96 20.11 -3.26
C GLU A 593 -6.70 19.45 -2.65
N MET A 594 -6.82 18.21 -2.15
CA MET A 594 -5.67 17.42 -1.73
C MET A 594 -4.69 17.24 -2.90
N ARG A 595 -5.20 16.75 -4.04
CA ARG A 595 -4.41 16.43 -5.22
C ARG A 595 -3.60 17.63 -5.72
N VAL A 596 -4.23 18.82 -5.81
CA VAL A 596 -3.62 20.03 -6.38
C VAL A 596 -2.83 20.86 -5.37
N THR A 597 -2.70 20.40 -4.15
CA THR A 597 -1.77 20.98 -3.17
C THR A 597 -0.36 20.98 -3.75
N TYR A 598 0.38 22.07 -3.58
CA TYR A 598 1.75 22.14 -4.11
C TYR A 598 2.69 21.21 -3.35
N PRO A 599 3.65 20.58 -4.04
CA PRO A 599 4.67 19.73 -3.41
C PRO A 599 5.37 20.41 -2.23
N GLY A 600 5.56 19.70 -1.14
CA GLY A 600 6.17 20.19 0.08
C GLY A 600 5.26 20.99 1.01
N GLN A 601 4.00 21.24 0.64
CA GLN A 601 3.01 21.88 1.51
C GLN A 601 2.25 20.83 2.35
N TYR A 602 2.98 20.08 3.17
CA TYR A 602 2.45 18.94 3.93
C TYR A 602 1.28 19.33 4.85
N LEU A 603 1.40 20.45 5.56
CA LEU A 603 0.33 20.88 6.47
C LEU A 603 -0.95 21.22 5.71
N THR A 604 -0.87 21.91 4.57
CA THR A 604 -2.03 22.19 3.73
C THR A 604 -2.67 20.91 3.17
N TYR A 605 -1.84 19.95 2.76
CA TYR A 605 -2.33 18.65 2.30
C TYR A 605 -3.07 17.91 3.44
N GLU A 606 -2.53 17.97 4.66
CA GLU A 606 -3.13 17.37 5.85
C GLU A 606 -4.48 18.01 6.20
N GLU A 607 -4.57 19.35 6.17
CA GLU A 607 -5.82 20.08 6.41
C GLU A 607 -6.90 19.68 5.38
N ASN A 608 -6.54 19.56 4.09
CA ASN A 608 -7.43 19.10 3.04
C ASN A 608 -7.83 17.62 3.24
N TRP A 609 -6.87 16.77 3.67
CA TRP A 609 -7.15 15.39 4.00
C TRP A 609 -8.12 15.23 5.19
N LEU A 610 -7.97 16.04 6.24
CA LEU A 610 -8.90 16.03 7.37
C LEU A 610 -10.33 16.38 6.92
N ALA A 611 -10.48 17.41 6.09
CA ALA A 611 -11.80 17.80 5.55
C ALA A 611 -12.39 16.65 4.68
N PHE A 612 -11.56 16.01 3.86
CA PHE A 612 -11.97 14.87 3.03
C PHE A 612 -12.44 13.68 3.87
N ILE A 613 -11.67 13.28 4.90
CA ILE A 613 -12.05 12.14 5.74
C ILE A 613 -13.25 12.44 6.65
N GLU A 614 -13.46 13.70 7.07
CA GLU A 614 -14.64 14.13 7.80
C GLU A 614 -15.90 13.99 6.92
N ARG A 615 -15.85 14.51 5.67
CA ARG A 615 -16.96 14.35 4.72
C ARG A 615 -17.25 12.89 4.39
N PHE A 616 -16.19 12.09 4.17
CA PHE A 616 -16.35 10.66 3.94
C PHE A 616 -17.03 9.96 5.13
N ASN A 617 -16.61 10.28 6.35
CA ASN A 617 -17.21 9.74 7.58
C ASN A 617 -18.69 10.13 7.72
N GLU A 618 -19.08 11.34 7.30
CA GLU A 618 -20.47 11.79 7.33
C GLU A 618 -21.34 10.97 6.36
N ILE A 619 -20.90 10.79 5.11
CA ILE A 619 -21.75 10.17 4.06
C ILE A 619 -21.56 8.66 3.91
N LEU A 620 -20.48 8.08 4.48
CA LEU A 620 -20.15 6.65 4.49
C LEU A 620 -20.28 5.97 3.13
N PRO A 621 -19.44 6.26 2.12
CA PRO A 621 -19.43 5.49 0.88
C PRO A 621 -19.08 4.02 1.09
N THR A 622 -18.34 3.73 2.14
CA THR A 622 -18.13 2.40 2.72
C THR A 622 -18.30 2.48 4.25
N LEU A 623 -18.43 1.35 4.92
CA LEU A 623 -18.33 1.25 6.38
C LEU A 623 -16.90 0.85 6.74
N PRO A 624 -16.03 1.77 7.16
CA PRO A 624 -14.70 1.45 7.63
C PRO A 624 -14.77 0.67 8.94
N ILE A 625 -13.92 -0.33 9.10
CA ILE A 625 -13.94 -1.20 10.27
C ILE A 625 -12.61 -1.18 11.00
N TYR A 626 -11.53 -1.61 10.36
CA TYR A 626 -10.23 -1.77 11.02
C TYR A 626 -9.05 -1.46 10.10
N SER A 627 -7.93 -1.16 10.71
CA SER A 627 -6.59 -1.34 10.13
C SER A 627 -5.79 -2.25 11.05
N ASN A 628 -4.92 -3.08 10.51
CA ASN A 628 -4.14 -4.02 11.30
C ASN A 628 -2.67 -3.63 11.37
N ILE A 629 -1.99 -4.22 12.35
CA ILE A 629 -0.53 -4.18 12.48
C ILE A 629 0.03 -5.45 11.84
N TYR A 630 1.05 -5.30 11.02
CA TYR A 630 1.86 -6.41 10.54
C TYR A 630 2.98 -6.71 11.54
N PHE A 631 3.28 -7.98 11.70
CA PHE A 631 4.39 -8.46 12.51
C PHE A 631 5.34 -9.26 11.63
N ASP A 632 6.62 -8.94 11.73
CA ASP A 632 7.70 -9.76 11.22
C ASP A 632 8.41 -10.41 12.40
N PHE A 633 8.68 -11.72 12.31
CA PHE A 633 9.41 -12.51 13.28
C PHE A 633 10.63 -13.10 12.60
N PHE A 634 11.81 -12.97 13.23
CA PHE A 634 13.05 -13.39 12.60
C PHE A 634 14.08 -13.86 13.63
N THR A 635 15.01 -14.67 13.16
CA THR A 635 16.14 -15.12 14.00
C THR A 635 16.97 -13.91 14.44
N ASP A 636 17.42 -13.89 15.70
CA ASP A 636 18.31 -12.87 16.25
C ASP A 636 19.70 -12.81 15.56
N TRP A 637 20.01 -13.77 14.67
CA TRP A 637 21.15 -13.71 13.77
C TRP A 637 20.98 -12.70 12.62
N LEU A 638 19.74 -12.33 12.30
CA LEU A 638 19.42 -11.33 11.27
C LEU A 638 19.49 -9.93 11.88
N GLN A 639 20.66 -9.31 11.86
CA GLN A 639 20.95 -8.02 12.44
C GLN A 639 20.60 -6.87 11.51
N ASN A 640 20.26 -5.68 12.08
CA ASN A 640 19.93 -4.45 11.36
C ASN A 640 18.74 -4.62 10.37
N TYR A 641 17.81 -5.52 10.69
CA TYR A 641 16.59 -5.74 9.96
C TYR A 641 15.48 -4.87 10.57
N GLU A 642 15.12 -3.78 9.87
CA GLU A 642 14.15 -2.79 10.35
C GLU A 642 13.05 -2.56 9.31
N PRO A 643 12.08 -3.49 9.20
CA PRO A 643 10.93 -3.31 8.32
C PRO A 643 9.99 -2.23 8.88
N GLY A 644 9.22 -1.62 8.01
CA GLY A 644 8.26 -0.60 8.37
C GLY A 644 7.13 -0.48 7.35
N THR A 645 6.21 0.39 7.61
CA THR A 645 5.04 0.63 6.74
C THR A 645 5.44 0.90 5.28
N TYR A 646 6.52 1.65 5.08
CA TYR A 646 7.05 2.03 3.76
C TYR A 646 8.29 1.21 3.36
N TYR A 647 8.81 0.41 4.25
CA TYR A 647 9.99 -0.44 4.10
C TYR A 647 9.62 -1.90 4.36
N SER A 648 8.98 -2.54 3.38
CA SER A 648 8.68 -3.96 3.47
C SER A 648 9.96 -4.80 3.51
N TRP A 649 9.85 -6.08 3.85
CA TRP A 649 10.98 -6.98 4.00
C TRP A 649 12.00 -6.94 2.83
N PRO A 650 11.61 -6.83 1.54
CA PRO A 650 12.57 -6.75 0.44
C PRO A 650 13.43 -5.48 0.46
N VAL A 651 12.92 -4.40 1.05
CA VAL A 651 13.69 -3.17 1.25
C VAL A 651 14.54 -3.28 2.50
N ALA A 652 13.97 -3.75 3.63
CA ALA A 652 14.67 -3.87 4.90
C ALA A 652 15.86 -4.84 4.84
N ILE A 653 15.76 -5.91 4.04
CA ILE A 653 16.83 -6.91 3.89
C ILE A 653 18.12 -6.34 3.25
N LEU A 654 18.02 -5.24 2.49
CA LEU A 654 19.20 -4.57 1.94
C LEU A 654 20.10 -4.00 3.03
N TYR A 655 19.51 -3.59 4.15
CA TYR A 655 20.22 -3.01 5.28
C TYR A 655 20.70 -4.08 6.26
N ALA A 656 20.09 -5.25 6.25
CA ALA A 656 20.36 -6.35 7.16
C ALA A 656 21.67 -7.09 6.82
N TYR A 657 22.18 -7.80 7.83
CA TYR A 657 23.29 -8.76 7.69
C TYR A 657 23.08 -9.94 8.64
N TYR A 658 23.70 -11.06 8.33
CA TYR A 658 23.59 -12.27 9.12
C TYR A 658 24.86 -12.46 9.96
N ALA A 659 24.76 -12.35 11.27
CA ALA A 659 25.88 -12.49 12.18
C ALA A 659 25.42 -12.99 13.55
N GLU A 660 26.33 -13.58 14.31
CA GLU A 660 26.05 -13.97 15.70
C GLU A 660 25.57 -12.76 16.51
N PRO A 661 24.50 -12.89 17.31
CA PRO A 661 23.97 -11.81 18.12
C PRO A 661 25.05 -11.24 19.03
N VAL A 662 25.17 -9.92 19.08
CA VAL A 662 26.06 -9.27 20.03
C VAL A 662 25.34 -9.22 21.37
N GLU A 663 25.87 -9.91 22.40
CA GLU A 663 25.37 -9.72 23.75
C GLU A 663 25.51 -8.23 24.12
N GLU A 664 24.41 -7.53 24.28
CA GLU A 664 24.42 -6.17 24.84
C GLU A 664 24.94 -6.27 26.27
N GLU A 665 26.12 -5.69 26.54
CA GLU A 665 26.55 -5.52 27.91
C GLU A 665 25.47 -4.70 28.65
N PRO A 666 24.92 -5.21 29.78
CA PRO A 666 23.91 -4.47 30.52
C PRO A 666 24.46 -3.10 30.89
N LEU A 667 23.72 -2.05 30.60
CA LEU A 667 24.08 -0.67 30.88
C LEU A 667 24.56 -0.58 32.36
N PRO A 668 25.78 -0.14 32.63
CA PRO A 668 26.31 -0.11 34.00
C PRO A 668 25.48 0.86 34.83
N GLY A 669 24.65 0.33 35.74
CA GLY A 669 23.90 1.10 36.73
C GLY A 669 22.43 0.73 36.95
N LEU A 670 21.88 -0.24 36.24
CA LEU A 670 20.57 -0.81 36.57
C LEU A 670 20.79 -2.14 37.31
N GLU A 671 20.93 -2.09 38.65
CA GLU A 671 20.82 -3.30 39.49
C GLU A 671 19.38 -3.84 39.32
N GLU A 672 19.25 -5.08 38.85
CA GLU A 672 17.99 -5.80 38.88
C GLU A 672 17.42 -5.77 40.29
N THR A 673 16.32 -5.08 40.48
CA THR A 673 15.51 -5.24 41.69
C THR A 673 14.92 -6.63 41.66
N PRO A 674 15.17 -7.49 42.67
CA PRO A 674 14.60 -8.84 42.70
C PRO A 674 13.05 -8.73 42.62
N ALA A 675 12.44 -9.52 41.75
CA ALA A 675 11.01 -9.64 41.63
C ALA A 675 10.42 -9.97 43.01
N GLY A 676 9.84 -8.98 43.67
CA GLY A 676 9.07 -9.18 44.89
C GLY A 676 7.74 -9.85 44.52
N ASP A 677 7.38 -10.88 45.25
CA ASP A 677 6.07 -11.53 45.24
C ASP A 677 4.95 -10.46 45.41
N GLY A 678 4.52 -9.88 44.30
CA GLY A 678 3.51 -8.83 44.27
C GLY A 678 2.10 -9.43 44.14
N GLU A 679 1.37 -9.42 45.25
CA GLU A 679 -0.08 -9.61 45.26
C GLU A 679 -0.74 -8.65 44.28
N ILE A 680 -1.58 -9.21 43.40
CA ILE A 680 -2.48 -8.43 42.49
C ILE A 680 -3.52 -7.74 43.36
N ILE A 681 -3.41 -6.43 43.54
CA ILE A 681 -4.48 -5.60 44.11
C ILE A 681 -5.45 -5.24 42.99
N ILE A 682 -6.60 -5.87 42.99
CA ILE A 682 -7.77 -5.46 42.22
C ILE A 682 -8.35 -4.24 42.92
N ILE A 683 -8.32 -3.08 42.26
CA ILE A 683 -9.04 -1.88 42.71
C ILE A 683 -10.31 -1.79 41.84
N ASP A 684 -11.47 -1.82 42.53
CA ASP A 684 -12.84 -1.69 42.01
C ASP A 684 -13.07 -0.37 41.22
#